data_ba2eac88989c58f5f612a1680bfa5155
#
_entry.id   ba2eac88989c58f5f612a1680bfa5155
#
_cell.length_a   1.000
_cell.length_b   1.000
_cell.length_c   1.000
_cell.angle_alpha   90.00
_cell.angle_beta   90.00
_cell.angle_gamma   90.00
#
_symmetry.space_group_name_H-M   'P 1'
#
loop_
_entity.id
_entity.type
_entity.pdbx_description
1 polymer ?
#
loop_
_entity_poly.entity_id
_entity_poly.type
_entity_poly.pdbx_seq_one_letter_code
_entity_poly.pdbx_strand_id
1 'polypeptide(L)'
;MSAAEHAYVATVPRGLSDLLARELESFGASQVREHSAAVLFTGTLESGYRACLWSRSASRVLLQLAAFNAANADEFYAHARTIDWSAHIDPAHSIACEFTGTHPTITHSHFGALRLKDAICDRLREDTGARPDVELSRPAVRLHAHANGVQLTLSLDLAGEGLHRRGYRTEAGAAPLRENLAAGVLLRARWPEAAARGAEFLDPMCGSGTLVIEAAMIAADRAPGLLREYFGFLGWKGHDAALWQRLKSEAADRVLPQVVNVIRGSDIDQRALTLAAANAQRAGVAALIRLERHAVENVRPLTREPGLICTNPPYGERLGDAAQAHTSFAELGANLREHFAAWDAAILSADADSARALRLRSYRVHELWNGAIAVRLLRVDLGAPGAADDEARRQQQQAEAAASPGALMFTNRLVKNAKRLAKLARRAQASCYRLYDADMPEYSFAIDRYAVAATGTVHLQVQEYAAPASVDVDAARRRRREVLSSLSGALQVAPEHIHLRLRQRQSGSDQYQRQSDAAPSSPQSRALTVEEGGLKFLVNLDDYLDTGLFLDHRLIRARLRERARGARFLNLFCYTGSGTVYAASGGARSTLSIDLSNSYLDWAGQNFALNGLDPTQHRLQRADCREWLHAAAGQAGKAGRADEAAASFDLIFLDPPTFSNSKRMQGVLDVQRDHLEMIDLSMRLLAPGGLLLFSTNAQRFRLDPAIEQRRQVKDISAQTLPFDFERNPRIHRCYEISWLHE
;
A
#
# COMPACT_ATOMS: atom_id res chain seq x y z
N MET A 1 40.78 10.59 27.47
CA MET A 1 39.40 10.39 28.00
C MET A 1 38.58 9.91 26.83
N SER A 2 37.91 8.75 26.93
CA SER A 2 36.99 8.30 25.88
C SER A 2 35.86 9.33 25.74
N ALA A 3 35.56 9.78 24.52
CA ALA A 3 34.45 10.69 24.27
C ALA A 3 33.16 10.02 24.71
N ALA A 4 32.24 10.75 25.33
CA ALA A 4 30.96 10.20 25.79
C ALA A 4 30.18 9.64 24.58
N GLU A 5 29.70 8.42 24.70
CA GLU A 5 28.80 7.82 23.72
C GLU A 5 27.35 8.19 24.03
N HIS A 6 26.60 8.43 22.97
CA HIS A 6 25.20 8.81 22.99
C HIS A 6 24.38 7.84 22.11
N ALA A 7 23.12 7.67 22.44
CA ALA A 7 22.17 6.95 21.61
C ALA A 7 21.46 7.89 20.64
N TYR A 8 21.31 7.46 19.41
CA TYR A 8 20.68 8.24 18.32
C TYR A 8 19.63 7.45 17.57
N VAL A 9 18.72 8.19 16.97
CA VAL A 9 17.77 7.69 15.96
C VAL A 9 17.91 8.54 14.70
N ALA A 10 18.32 7.97 13.58
CA ALA A 10 18.29 8.65 12.29
C ALA A 10 17.10 8.16 11.48
N THR A 11 16.18 9.06 11.10
CA THR A 11 15.04 8.71 10.25
C THR A 11 15.41 8.78 8.77
N VAL A 12 14.74 7.96 7.93
CA VAL A 12 15.06 7.81 6.51
C VAL A 12 13.80 7.48 5.70
N PRO A 13 13.72 7.84 4.41
CA PRO A 13 12.66 7.32 3.55
C PRO A 13 12.65 5.78 3.53
N ARG A 14 11.46 5.18 3.54
CA ARG A 14 11.32 3.72 3.48
C ARG A 14 12.05 3.15 2.25
N GLY A 15 12.74 2.02 2.45
CA GLY A 15 13.52 1.36 1.42
C GLY A 15 14.97 1.83 1.29
N LEU A 16 15.44 2.74 2.19
CA LEU A 16 16.81 3.26 2.20
C LEU A 16 17.54 3.05 3.55
N SER A 17 16.97 2.28 4.49
CA SER A 17 17.55 2.09 5.83
C SER A 17 18.94 1.46 5.79
N ASP A 18 19.16 0.48 4.92
CA ASP A 18 20.47 -0.17 4.73
C ASP A 18 21.54 0.77 4.16
N LEU A 19 21.15 1.74 3.33
CA LEU A 19 22.09 2.78 2.85
C LEU A 19 22.44 3.74 3.98
N LEU A 20 21.45 4.17 4.77
CA LEU A 20 21.68 5.03 5.93
C LEU A 20 22.57 4.32 6.97
N ALA A 21 22.35 3.03 7.23
CA ALA A 21 23.17 2.28 8.15
C ALA A 21 24.66 2.32 7.76
N ARG A 22 24.97 2.09 6.48
CA ARG A 22 26.35 2.17 5.96
C ARG A 22 26.94 3.60 6.05
N GLU A 23 26.13 4.63 5.77
CA GLU A 23 26.57 6.02 5.96
C GLU A 23 26.95 6.25 7.43
N LEU A 24 26.10 5.85 8.38
CA LEU A 24 26.34 6.06 9.82
C LEU A 24 27.57 5.29 10.31
N GLU A 25 27.77 4.05 9.89
CA GLU A 25 28.99 3.28 10.17
C GLU A 25 30.25 4.01 9.71
N SER A 26 30.21 4.62 8.49
CA SER A 26 31.32 5.41 7.97
C SER A 26 31.59 6.71 8.76
N PHE A 27 30.62 7.18 9.53
CA PHE A 27 30.72 8.35 10.43
C PHE A 27 31.16 7.97 11.85
N GLY A 28 31.54 6.71 12.09
CA GLY A 28 31.98 6.23 13.39
C GLY A 28 30.82 5.83 14.32
N ALA A 29 29.66 5.51 13.78
CA ALA A 29 28.58 4.92 14.54
C ALA A 29 28.86 3.46 14.92
N SER A 30 28.41 3.05 16.09
CA SER A 30 28.45 1.67 16.59
C SER A 30 27.02 1.20 16.92
N GLN A 31 26.85 -0.10 17.15
CA GLN A 31 25.55 -0.72 17.49
C GLN A 31 24.42 -0.36 16.52
N VAL A 32 24.74 -0.25 15.23
CA VAL A 32 23.80 0.15 14.19
C VAL A 32 22.70 -0.91 14.02
N ARG A 33 21.43 -0.48 14.11
CA ARG A 33 20.25 -1.35 13.96
C ARG A 33 19.24 -0.74 13.01
N GLU A 34 18.93 -1.45 11.95
CA GLU A 34 17.98 -1.02 10.93
C GLU A 34 16.54 -1.27 11.35
N HIS A 35 15.68 -0.28 11.05
CA HIS A 35 14.21 -0.38 11.09
C HIS A 35 13.65 0.09 9.74
N SER A 36 12.36 -0.09 9.49
CA SER A 36 11.73 0.20 8.19
C SER A 36 11.86 1.65 7.70
N ALA A 37 11.96 2.63 8.60
CA ALA A 37 12.05 4.05 8.29
C ALA A 37 13.02 4.81 9.23
N ALA A 38 13.88 4.09 9.95
CA ALA A 38 14.84 4.64 10.88
C ALA A 38 16.02 3.69 11.09
N VAL A 39 17.14 4.24 11.55
CA VAL A 39 18.30 3.49 12.00
C VAL A 39 18.67 3.98 13.38
N LEU A 40 18.76 3.05 14.34
CA LEU A 40 19.24 3.32 15.69
C LEU A 40 20.74 3.06 15.72
N PHE A 41 21.48 3.91 16.42
CA PHE A 41 22.93 3.75 16.56
C PHE A 41 23.45 4.41 17.83
N THR A 42 24.65 4.02 18.24
CA THR A 42 25.40 4.74 19.28
C THR A 42 26.64 5.37 18.65
N GLY A 43 27.13 6.45 19.24
CA GLY A 43 28.31 7.16 18.77
C GLY A 43 28.62 8.41 19.58
N THR A 44 29.70 9.07 19.25
CA THR A 44 30.09 10.33 19.86
C THR A 44 29.25 11.50 19.34
N LEU A 45 29.37 12.69 19.93
CA LEU A 45 28.77 13.90 19.40
C LEU A 45 29.26 14.20 17.99
N GLU A 46 30.52 13.88 17.68
CA GLU A 46 31.09 14.00 16.33
C GLU A 46 30.35 13.12 15.34
N SER A 47 30.00 11.87 15.69
CA SER A 47 29.22 10.98 14.83
C SER A 47 27.83 11.58 14.50
N GLY A 48 27.16 12.17 15.48
CA GLY A 48 25.89 12.87 15.29
C GLY A 48 26.00 14.10 14.37
N TYR A 49 27.07 14.89 14.53
CA TYR A 49 27.32 16.05 13.67
C TYR A 49 27.72 15.65 12.25
N ARG A 50 28.55 14.60 12.08
CA ARG A 50 28.90 14.05 10.76
C ARG A 50 27.65 13.51 10.07
N ALA A 51 26.72 12.86 10.79
CA ALA A 51 25.46 12.41 10.23
C ALA A 51 24.60 13.59 9.73
N CYS A 52 24.53 14.70 10.45
CA CYS A 52 23.84 15.92 10.00
C CYS A 52 24.51 16.58 8.79
N LEU A 53 25.84 16.57 8.72
CA LEU A 53 26.62 17.23 7.67
C LEU A 53 26.72 16.42 6.39
N TRP A 54 26.98 15.11 6.51
CA TRP A 54 27.38 14.25 5.40
C TRP A 54 26.29 13.26 4.93
N SER A 55 25.31 12.91 5.78
CA SER A 55 24.32 11.95 5.35
C SER A 55 23.49 12.48 4.18
N ARG A 56 23.48 11.73 3.10
CA ARG A 56 22.69 12.01 1.91
C ARG A 56 21.27 11.45 2.02
N SER A 57 21.11 10.34 2.76
CA SER A 57 19.86 9.59 2.85
C SER A 57 19.00 9.94 4.08
N ALA A 58 19.60 10.43 5.18
CA ALA A 58 18.87 10.77 6.40
C ALA A 58 17.80 11.86 6.17
N SER A 59 16.69 11.72 6.87
CA SER A 59 15.65 12.78 6.98
C SER A 59 15.84 13.63 8.22
N ARG A 60 16.13 13.01 9.37
CA ARG A 60 16.45 13.67 10.65
C ARG A 60 17.48 12.84 11.40
N VAL A 61 18.21 13.49 12.32
CA VAL A 61 19.09 12.86 13.30
C VAL A 61 18.65 13.33 14.68
N LEU A 62 18.24 12.39 15.52
CA LEU A 62 17.65 12.63 16.84
C LEU A 62 18.61 12.09 17.91
N LEU A 63 19.11 12.94 18.79
CA LEU A 63 19.89 12.57 19.96
C LEU A 63 18.92 12.17 21.10
N GLN A 64 18.96 10.93 21.53
CA GLN A 64 18.09 10.45 22.61
C GLN A 64 18.50 11.02 23.95
N LEU A 65 17.57 11.68 24.66
CA LEU A 65 17.76 12.24 25.99
C LEU A 65 17.24 11.30 27.09
N ALA A 66 16.06 10.69 26.86
CA ALA A 66 15.43 9.78 27.80
C ALA A 66 14.50 8.78 27.09
N ALA A 67 14.30 7.62 27.73
CA ALA A 67 13.26 6.67 27.37
C ALA A 67 12.59 6.14 28.62
N PHE A 68 11.25 6.08 28.61
CA PHE A 68 10.44 5.63 29.75
C PHE A 68 9.08 5.12 29.28
N ASN A 69 8.38 4.43 30.16
CA ASN A 69 6.99 4.04 29.92
C ASN A 69 6.05 5.04 30.62
N ALA A 70 4.95 5.41 29.97
CA ALA A 70 3.86 6.17 30.54
C ALA A 70 2.53 5.62 30.03
N ALA A 71 1.59 5.33 30.90
CA ALA A 71 0.29 4.78 30.53
C ALA A 71 -0.69 5.86 30.02
N ASN A 72 -0.45 7.12 30.38
CA ASN A 72 -1.31 8.26 30.05
C ASN A 72 -0.52 9.57 29.96
N ALA A 73 -1.22 10.65 29.59
CA ALA A 73 -0.62 11.97 29.39
C ALA A 73 -0.07 12.61 30.69
N ASP A 74 -0.60 12.24 31.86
CA ASP A 74 -0.13 12.80 33.13
C ASP A 74 1.16 12.13 33.57
N GLU A 75 1.29 10.81 33.40
CA GLU A 75 2.55 10.11 33.58
C GLU A 75 3.61 10.58 32.59
N PHE A 76 3.25 10.80 31.33
CA PHE A 76 4.15 11.37 30.33
C PHE A 76 4.68 12.73 30.77
N TYR A 77 3.79 13.62 31.20
CA TYR A 77 4.17 14.93 31.73
C TYR A 77 5.09 14.81 32.95
N ALA A 78 4.74 13.94 33.91
CA ALA A 78 5.52 13.75 35.14
C ALA A 78 6.94 13.25 34.82
N HIS A 79 7.10 12.24 33.96
CA HIS A 79 8.41 11.75 33.54
C HIS A 79 9.20 12.80 32.74
N ALA A 80 8.57 13.52 31.82
CA ALA A 80 9.25 14.60 31.09
C ALA A 80 9.79 15.69 32.00
N ARG A 81 9.14 16.01 33.12
CA ARG A 81 9.62 16.97 34.14
C ARG A 81 10.83 16.49 34.94
N THR A 82 11.11 15.19 35.01
CA THR A 82 12.29 14.68 35.76
C THR A 82 13.62 14.96 35.04
N ILE A 83 13.56 15.29 33.75
CA ILE A 83 14.76 15.59 32.96
C ILE A 83 15.31 16.97 33.35
N ASP A 84 16.64 17.06 33.47
CA ASP A 84 17.32 18.33 33.68
C ASP A 84 17.36 19.14 32.37
N TRP A 85 16.26 19.87 32.13
CA TRP A 85 16.15 20.72 30.92
C TRP A 85 17.08 21.90 30.97
N SER A 86 17.54 22.33 32.15
CA SER A 86 18.47 23.43 32.30
C SER A 86 19.87 23.10 31.74
N ALA A 87 20.24 21.84 31.67
CA ALA A 87 21.46 21.37 31.01
C ALA A 87 21.35 21.39 29.47
N HIS A 88 20.16 21.45 28.92
CA HIS A 88 19.92 21.38 27.48
C HIS A 88 19.44 22.72 26.88
N ILE A 89 18.64 23.48 27.61
CA ILE A 89 17.91 24.65 27.09
C ILE A 89 18.28 25.89 27.90
N ASP A 90 18.66 26.95 27.21
CA ASP A 90 18.71 28.29 27.80
C ASP A 90 17.28 28.89 27.74
N PRO A 91 16.70 29.33 28.88
CA PRO A 91 15.37 29.95 28.88
C PRO A 91 15.23 31.17 27.97
N ALA A 92 16.32 31.84 27.59
CA ALA A 92 16.32 32.91 26.61
C ALA A 92 16.16 32.42 25.16
N HIS A 93 16.30 31.14 24.91
CA HIS A 93 16.16 30.54 23.59
C HIS A 93 14.74 30.00 23.34
N SER A 94 14.31 30.01 22.08
CA SER A 94 13.01 29.45 21.69
C SER A 94 13.06 27.94 21.57
N ILE A 95 11.92 27.31 21.84
CA ILE A 95 11.76 25.84 21.67
C ILE A 95 10.60 25.51 20.75
N ALA A 96 10.64 24.30 20.14
CA ALA A 96 9.48 23.63 19.58
C ALA A 96 9.44 22.17 20.03
N CYS A 97 8.23 21.62 20.21
CA CYS A 97 8.01 20.25 20.57
C CYS A 97 7.18 19.54 19.48
N GLU A 98 7.58 18.36 19.11
CA GLU A 98 6.85 17.48 18.20
C GLU A 98 6.54 16.15 18.91
N PHE A 99 5.38 15.53 18.57
CA PHE A 99 4.99 14.21 19.07
C PHE A 99 4.59 13.35 17.89
N THR A 100 5.13 12.14 17.81
CA THR A 100 4.87 11.18 16.73
C THR A 100 4.64 9.78 17.29
N GLY A 101 4.23 8.85 16.41
CA GLY A 101 3.97 7.47 16.79
C GLY A 101 2.53 7.24 17.28
N THR A 102 2.31 6.10 17.95
CA THR A 102 0.98 5.70 18.44
C THR A 102 1.03 5.41 19.94
N HIS A 103 0.11 6.03 20.68
CA HIS A 103 -0.02 5.83 22.11
C HIS A 103 -1.49 5.49 22.46
N PRO A 104 -1.76 4.58 23.41
CA PRO A 104 -3.13 4.13 23.70
C PRO A 104 -4.08 5.24 24.14
N THR A 105 -3.57 6.24 24.88
CA THR A 105 -4.38 7.32 25.46
C THR A 105 -4.06 8.72 24.93
N ILE A 106 -2.89 8.91 24.27
CA ILE A 106 -2.51 10.18 23.63
C ILE A 106 -2.79 10.02 22.14
N THR A 107 -4.03 10.23 21.73
CA THR A 107 -4.51 9.97 20.35
C THR A 107 -4.22 11.12 19.38
N HIS A 108 -3.92 12.31 19.88
CA HIS A 108 -3.64 13.50 19.07
C HIS A 108 -2.18 13.95 19.24
N SER A 109 -1.41 13.95 18.15
CA SER A 109 0.01 14.35 18.17
C SER A 109 0.21 15.81 18.69
N HIS A 110 -0.70 16.72 18.33
CA HIS A 110 -0.65 18.10 18.83
C HIS A 110 -0.82 18.16 20.34
N PHE A 111 -1.72 17.38 20.94
CA PHE A 111 -1.89 17.33 22.39
C PHE A 111 -0.65 16.76 23.08
N GLY A 112 -0.05 15.68 22.52
CA GLY A 112 1.21 15.13 23.04
C GLY A 112 2.37 16.15 22.99
N ALA A 113 2.48 16.92 21.90
CA ALA A 113 3.47 17.98 21.78
C ALA A 113 3.27 19.11 22.81
N LEU A 114 2.00 19.50 23.08
CA LEU A 114 1.69 20.51 24.12
C LEU A 114 2.05 19.99 25.52
N ARG A 115 1.74 18.72 25.83
CA ARG A 115 2.10 18.13 27.14
C ARG A 115 3.63 18.10 27.37
N LEU A 116 4.41 17.76 26.31
CA LEU A 116 5.87 17.85 26.39
C LEU A 116 6.34 19.29 26.63
N LYS A 117 5.81 20.24 25.84
CA LYS A 117 6.12 21.66 25.99
C LYS A 117 5.81 22.18 27.42
N ASP A 118 4.64 21.83 27.97
CA ASP A 118 4.24 22.24 29.30
C ASP A 118 5.20 21.70 30.38
N ALA A 119 5.56 20.42 30.28
CA ALA A 119 6.52 19.78 31.19
C ALA A 119 7.89 20.50 31.20
N ILE A 120 8.38 20.86 30.00
CA ILE A 120 9.66 21.56 29.83
C ILE A 120 9.56 23.00 30.42
N CYS A 121 8.52 23.75 30.05
CA CYS A 121 8.34 25.14 30.48
C CYS A 121 8.17 25.22 32.00
N ASP A 122 7.40 24.31 32.62
CA ASP A 122 7.16 24.30 34.05
C ASP A 122 8.44 23.93 34.82
N ARG A 123 9.19 22.95 34.34
CA ARG A 123 10.47 22.55 34.94
C ARG A 123 11.51 23.67 34.85
N LEU A 124 11.68 24.30 33.67
CA LEU A 124 12.62 25.40 33.51
C LEU A 124 12.24 26.61 34.36
N ARG A 125 10.93 26.91 34.52
CA ARG A 125 10.45 27.98 35.40
C ARG A 125 10.79 27.69 36.86
N GLU A 126 10.68 26.45 37.32
CA GLU A 126 11.07 26.06 38.68
C GLU A 126 12.59 26.15 38.88
N ASP A 127 13.39 25.72 37.94
CA ASP A 127 14.85 25.69 38.08
C ASP A 127 15.51 27.08 37.89
N THR A 128 14.94 27.93 37.03
CA THR A 128 15.61 29.19 36.59
C THR A 128 14.77 30.44 36.78
N GLY A 129 13.51 30.33 37.14
CA GLY A 129 12.56 31.45 37.24
C GLY A 129 12.02 31.93 35.88
N ALA A 130 12.49 31.38 34.76
CA ALA A 130 12.14 31.79 33.41
C ALA A 130 11.63 30.62 32.57
N ARG A 131 10.93 30.93 31.49
CA ARG A 131 10.49 29.91 30.51
C ARG A 131 10.90 30.29 29.10
N PRO A 132 11.19 29.32 28.21
CA PRO A 132 11.49 29.60 26.82
C PRO A 132 10.26 30.05 26.02
N ASP A 133 10.48 30.84 24.99
CA ASP A 133 9.47 31.15 23.99
C ASP A 133 9.25 29.98 23.05
N VAL A 134 8.09 29.95 22.39
CA VAL A 134 7.74 28.89 21.40
C VAL A 134 7.85 29.45 20.00
N GLU A 135 8.75 28.88 19.19
CA GLU A 135 8.96 29.22 17.79
C GLU A 135 8.89 27.95 16.95
N LEU A 136 7.88 27.81 16.08
CA LEU A 136 7.62 26.58 15.32
C LEU A 136 8.49 26.44 14.08
N SER A 137 8.91 27.57 13.49
CA SER A 137 9.62 27.58 12.21
C SER A 137 11.09 27.17 12.38
N ARG A 138 11.88 27.97 13.08
CA ARG A 138 13.31 27.77 13.35
C ARG A 138 13.64 27.96 14.81
N PRO A 139 13.12 27.13 15.72
CA PRO A 139 13.41 27.24 17.14
C PRO A 139 14.91 27.04 17.39
N ALA A 140 15.42 27.69 18.46
CA ALA A 140 16.79 27.47 18.89
C ALA A 140 17.03 25.97 19.29
N VAL A 141 16.00 25.34 19.89
CA VAL A 141 16.04 23.92 20.26
C VAL A 141 14.74 23.23 19.86
N ARG A 142 14.83 22.16 19.08
CA ARG A 142 13.69 21.33 18.71
C ARG A 142 13.72 20.00 19.44
N LEU A 143 12.62 19.66 20.08
CA LEU A 143 12.46 18.45 20.88
C LEU A 143 11.42 17.53 20.23
N HIS A 144 11.67 16.25 20.29
CA HIS A 144 10.84 15.25 19.65
C HIS A 144 10.51 14.14 20.64
N ALA A 145 9.22 13.87 20.83
CA ALA A 145 8.72 12.69 21.53
C ALA A 145 8.22 11.65 20.53
N HIS A 146 8.65 10.42 20.68
CA HIS A 146 8.14 9.30 19.88
C HIS A 146 7.49 8.26 20.79
N ALA A 147 6.25 7.86 20.46
CA ALA A 147 5.50 6.86 21.16
C ALA A 147 5.43 5.55 20.36
N ASN A 148 5.77 4.46 21.01
CA ASN A 148 5.55 3.09 20.53
C ASN A 148 4.75 2.33 21.58
N GLY A 149 3.42 2.37 21.48
CA GLY A 149 2.57 1.95 22.58
C GLY A 149 2.78 2.85 23.80
N VAL A 150 2.99 2.27 24.96
CA VAL A 150 3.26 3.00 26.22
C VAL A 150 4.71 3.45 26.39
N GLN A 151 5.62 2.97 25.53
CA GLN A 151 7.01 3.38 25.54
C GLN A 151 7.19 4.73 24.83
N LEU A 152 7.79 5.67 25.50
CA LEU A 152 8.09 7.02 25.00
C LEU A 152 9.59 7.25 24.97
N THR A 153 10.06 7.84 23.87
CA THR A 153 11.45 8.27 23.72
C THR A 153 11.46 9.79 23.48
N LEU A 154 12.20 10.50 24.31
CA LEU A 154 12.43 11.94 24.16
C LEU A 154 13.80 12.18 23.55
N SER A 155 13.85 13.02 22.52
CA SER A 155 15.08 13.31 21.78
C SER A 155 15.22 14.79 21.46
N LEU A 156 16.45 15.22 21.32
CA LEU A 156 16.81 16.49 20.70
C LEU A 156 16.95 16.26 19.17
N ASP A 157 16.26 17.07 18.38
CA ASP A 157 16.39 17.01 16.92
C ASP A 157 17.62 17.81 16.47
N LEU A 158 18.72 17.12 16.19
CA LEU A 158 19.95 17.75 15.72
C LEU A 158 19.78 18.38 14.33
N ALA A 159 18.91 17.83 13.49
CA ALA A 159 18.68 18.36 12.15
C ALA A 159 17.90 19.67 12.15
N GLY A 160 16.99 19.86 13.12
CA GLY A 160 16.12 21.03 13.26
C GLY A 160 15.03 21.12 12.19
N GLU A 161 15.39 21.12 10.92
CA GLU A 161 14.53 20.91 9.75
C GLU A 161 14.93 19.61 9.05
N GLY A 162 14.02 19.07 8.23
CA GLY A 162 14.34 17.86 7.46
C GLY A 162 15.63 18.02 6.64
N LEU A 163 16.57 17.08 6.74
CA LEU A 163 17.88 17.14 6.06
C LEU A 163 17.76 17.12 4.53
N HIS A 164 16.62 16.66 3.98
CA HIS A 164 16.33 16.78 2.56
C HIS A 164 16.25 18.24 2.11
N ARG A 165 15.90 19.19 2.97
CA ARG A 165 15.98 20.62 2.68
C ARG A 165 17.45 21.07 2.69
N ARG A 166 18.16 20.80 1.56
CA ARG A 166 19.58 21.13 1.44
C ARG A 166 19.87 22.63 1.44
N GLY A 167 18.88 23.45 1.05
CA GLY A 167 19.01 24.92 0.93
C GLY A 167 19.02 25.42 -0.50
N TYR A 168 19.24 24.58 -1.49
CA TYR A 168 19.31 25.03 -2.89
C TYR A 168 17.93 25.20 -3.56
N ARG A 169 16.87 24.55 -3.05
CA ARG A 169 15.52 24.68 -3.59
C ARG A 169 14.73 25.71 -2.79
N THR A 170 14.27 26.77 -3.45
CA THR A 170 13.44 27.83 -2.84
C THR A 170 11.98 27.73 -3.23
N GLU A 171 11.67 27.15 -4.40
CA GLU A 171 10.30 27.00 -4.90
C GLU A 171 9.93 25.51 -4.97
N ALA A 172 8.74 25.18 -4.52
CA ALA A 172 8.17 23.84 -4.64
C ALA A 172 7.42 23.74 -5.97
N GLY A 173 7.93 22.93 -6.90
CA GLY A 173 7.16 22.44 -8.04
C GLY A 173 6.04 21.48 -7.58
N ALA A 174 5.15 21.08 -8.48
CA ALA A 174 4.17 20.04 -8.18
C ALA A 174 4.91 18.71 -7.86
N ALA A 175 4.74 18.18 -6.64
CA ALA A 175 5.27 16.90 -6.13
C ALA A 175 6.75 16.59 -6.47
N PRO A 176 7.72 17.44 -6.06
CA PRO A 176 9.12 17.23 -6.42
C PRO A 176 9.72 16.01 -5.71
N LEU A 177 10.64 15.32 -6.38
CA LEU A 177 11.46 14.29 -5.76
C LEU A 177 12.26 14.90 -4.59
N ARG A 178 12.16 14.33 -3.37
CA ARG A 178 12.93 14.82 -2.22
C ARG A 178 14.41 14.56 -2.43
N GLU A 179 15.25 15.47 -2.01
CA GLU A 179 16.70 15.45 -2.23
C GLU A 179 17.36 14.21 -1.63
N ASN A 180 16.96 13.81 -0.43
CA ASN A 180 17.50 12.59 0.21
C ASN A 180 17.02 11.30 -0.48
N LEU A 181 15.83 11.30 -1.08
CA LEU A 181 15.39 10.19 -1.91
C LEU A 181 16.16 10.17 -3.24
N ALA A 182 16.37 11.33 -3.88
CA ALA A 182 17.19 11.44 -5.09
C ALA A 182 18.61 10.92 -4.85
N ALA A 183 19.24 11.34 -3.74
CA ALA A 183 20.54 10.82 -3.35
C ALA A 183 20.51 9.30 -3.09
N GLY A 184 19.46 8.79 -2.42
CA GLY A 184 19.27 7.35 -2.22
C GLY A 184 19.12 6.57 -3.53
N VAL A 185 18.44 7.14 -4.53
CA VAL A 185 18.34 6.58 -5.90
C VAL A 185 19.73 6.51 -6.54
N LEU A 186 20.52 7.58 -6.46
CA LEU A 186 21.88 7.62 -6.99
C LEU A 186 22.82 6.61 -6.30
N LEU A 187 22.70 6.45 -4.98
CA LEU A 187 23.47 5.44 -4.22
C LEU A 187 23.04 4.01 -4.62
N ARG A 188 21.74 3.76 -4.79
CA ARG A 188 21.23 2.47 -5.34
C ARG A 188 21.69 2.24 -6.77
N ALA A 189 21.82 3.31 -7.54
CA ALA A 189 22.35 3.27 -8.90
C ALA A 189 23.88 3.10 -8.95
N ARG A 190 24.55 3.09 -7.81
CA ARG A 190 26.03 3.00 -7.71
C ARG A 190 26.72 4.17 -8.43
N TRP A 191 26.13 5.35 -8.36
CA TRP A 191 26.71 6.55 -8.94
C TRP A 191 28.08 6.93 -8.34
N PRO A 192 28.33 6.82 -7.01
CA PRO A 192 29.67 7.13 -6.48
C PRO A 192 30.79 6.34 -7.16
N GLU A 193 30.57 5.04 -7.38
CA GLU A 193 31.56 4.17 -8.04
C GLU A 193 31.69 4.49 -9.54
N ALA A 194 30.60 4.84 -10.21
CA ALA A 194 30.61 5.27 -11.60
C ALA A 194 31.31 6.63 -11.75
N ALA A 195 31.02 7.57 -10.85
CA ALA A 195 31.68 8.89 -10.81
C ALA A 195 33.18 8.78 -10.61
N ALA A 196 33.62 7.91 -9.70
CA ALA A 196 35.06 7.67 -9.46
C ALA A 196 35.83 7.14 -10.70
N ARG A 197 35.10 6.50 -11.64
CA ARG A 197 35.65 6.03 -12.92
C ARG A 197 35.56 7.06 -14.05
N GLY A 198 35.01 8.25 -13.79
CA GLY A 198 34.82 9.29 -14.80
C GLY A 198 33.60 9.08 -15.71
N ALA A 199 32.66 8.21 -15.34
CA ALA A 199 31.48 7.92 -16.15
C ALA A 199 30.59 9.17 -16.39
N GLU A 200 29.91 9.23 -17.54
CA GLU A 200 28.90 10.24 -17.84
C GLU A 200 27.63 9.95 -17.00
N PHE A 201 27.03 11.01 -16.46
CA PHE A 201 25.71 11.00 -15.84
C PHE A 201 24.69 11.72 -16.72
N LEU A 202 23.53 11.13 -16.88
CA LEU A 202 22.43 11.72 -17.66
C LEU A 202 21.09 11.55 -16.95
N ASP A 203 20.36 12.67 -16.77
CA ASP A 203 18.93 12.67 -16.50
C ASP A 203 18.19 13.28 -17.72
N PRO A 204 17.54 12.45 -18.57
CA PRO A 204 16.90 12.90 -19.80
C PRO A 204 15.54 13.59 -19.57
N MET A 205 15.04 13.66 -18.33
CA MET A 205 13.78 14.29 -17.94
C MET A 205 13.96 14.99 -16.58
N CYS A 206 14.95 15.91 -16.51
CA CYS A 206 15.52 16.37 -15.24
C CYS A 206 14.60 17.29 -14.42
N GLY A 207 13.54 17.84 -15.00
CA GLY A 207 12.66 18.77 -14.31
C GLY A 207 13.43 19.92 -13.65
N SER A 208 13.24 20.11 -12.34
CA SER A 208 13.96 21.12 -11.55
C SER A 208 15.42 20.73 -11.18
N GLY A 209 15.96 19.66 -11.75
CA GLY A 209 17.37 19.27 -11.66
C GLY A 209 17.77 18.49 -10.40
N THR A 210 16.86 17.96 -9.62
CA THR A 210 17.19 17.34 -8.32
C THR A 210 18.22 16.20 -8.45
N LEU A 211 18.00 15.24 -9.36
CA LEU A 211 18.94 14.12 -9.56
C LEU A 211 20.30 14.60 -10.09
N VAL A 212 20.29 15.53 -11.03
CA VAL A 212 21.51 16.09 -11.64
C VAL A 212 22.34 16.84 -10.59
N ILE A 213 21.70 17.64 -9.73
CA ILE A 213 22.35 18.39 -8.67
C ILE A 213 22.96 17.46 -7.62
N GLU A 214 22.17 16.48 -7.11
CA GLU A 214 22.68 15.49 -6.15
C GLU A 214 23.81 14.65 -6.77
N ALA A 215 23.74 14.32 -8.07
CA ALA A 215 24.82 13.62 -8.78
C ALA A 215 26.11 14.45 -8.83
N ALA A 216 25.99 15.74 -9.14
CA ALA A 216 27.11 16.67 -9.15
C ALA A 216 27.73 16.87 -7.75
N MET A 217 26.89 16.98 -6.73
CA MET A 217 27.35 17.08 -5.33
C MET A 217 28.09 15.81 -4.87
N ILE A 218 27.65 14.62 -5.32
CA ILE A 218 28.34 13.34 -5.06
C ILE A 218 29.68 13.31 -5.77
N ALA A 219 29.73 13.63 -7.06
CA ALA A 219 30.96 13.63 -7.85
C ALA A 219 31.98 14.64 -7.33
N ALA A 220 31.56 15.80 -6.85
CA ALA A 220 32.38 16.85 -6.29
C ALA A 220 32.75 16.62 -4.81
N ASP A 221 32.43 15.49 -4.20
CA ASP A 221 32.57 15.21 -2.76
C ASP A 221 32.06 16.31 -1.84
N ARG A 222 30.97 16.98 -2.25
CA ARG A 222 30.35 18.07 -1.51
C ARG A 222 29.35 17.53 -0.50
N ALA A 223 29.58 17.80 0.79
CA ALA A 223 28.66 17.43 1.86
C ALA A 223 27.33 18.19 1.73
N PRO A 224 26.17 17.50 1.76
CA PRO A 224 24.87 18.15 1.58
C PRO A 224 24.53 19.15 2.68
N GLY A 225 25.05 18.97 3.89
CA GLY A 225 24.85 19.87 5.02
C GLY A 225 25.60 21.20 4.93
N LEU A 226 26.61 21.35 4.04
CA LEU A 226 27.35 22.60 3.86
C LEU A 226 26.51 23.79 3.37
N LEU A 227 25.38 23.49 2.68
CA LEU A 227 24.46 24.48 2.15
C LEU A 227 23.45 25.01 3.22
N ARG A 228 23.43 24.36 4.39
CA ARG A 228 22.45 24.67 5.43
C ARG A 228 22.99 25.67 6.42
N GLU A 229 22.23 26.72 6.68
CA GLU A 229 22.53 27.74 7.69
C GLU A 229 22.03 27.33 9.08
N TYR A 230 20.98 26.50 9.14
CA TYR A 230 20.30 26.14 10.38
C TYR A 230 20.37 24.64 10.65
N PHE A 231 20.73 24.32 11.90
CA PHE A 231 20.65 23.00 12.52
C PHE A 231 20.07 23.14 13.93
N GLY A 232 19.29 22.16 14.39
CA GLY A 232 18.58 22.22 15.67
C GLY A 232 19.49 22.14 16.91
N PHE A 233 20.75 21.80 16.74
CA PHE A 233 21.74 21.78 17.83
C PHE A 233 22.44 23.11 18.04
N LEU A 234 22.33 24.08 17.16
CA LEU A 234 23.07 25.35 17.27
C LEU A 234 22.67 26.18 18.52
N GLY A 235 21.44 26.05 18.98
CA GLY A 235 20.96 26.69 20.22
C GLY A 235 20.95 25.75 21.44
N TRP A 236 21.40 24.54 21.31
CA TRP A 236 21.49 23.58 22.41
C TRP A 236 22.70 23.86 23.29
N LYS A 237 22.52 23.88 24.63
CA LYS A 237 23.63 24.14 25.59
C LYS A 237 24.78 23.16 25.53
N GLY A 238 24.50 21.89 25.11
CA GLY A 238 25.53 20.90 24.91
C GLY A 238 26.23 20.98 23.55
N HIS A 239 25.99 22.07 22.76
CA HIS A 239 26.63 22.23 21.45
C HIS A 239 28.15 22.51 21.57
N ASP A 240 28.96 21.69 20.90
CA ASP A 240 30.40 21.96 20.74
C ASP A 240 30.65 22.74 19.44
N ALA A 241 30.71 24.06 19.57
CA ALA A 241 30.91 24.93 18.42
C ALA A 241 32.29 24.76 17.75
N ALA A 242 33.33 24.44 18.54
CA ALA A 242 34.69 24.24 18.01
C ALA A 242 34.74 22.97 17.15
N LEU A 243 34.19 21.87 17.64
CA LEU A 243 34.04 20.60 16.90
C LEU A 243 33.24 20.83 15.60
N TRP A 244 32.10 21.55 15.68
CA TRP A 244 31.28 21.81 14.50
C TRP A 244 32.00 22.62 13.43
N GLN A 245 32.71 23.67 13.82
CA GLN A 245 33.48 24.49 12.88
C GLN A 245 34.63 23.68 12.22
N ARG A 246 35.32 22.85 12.98
CA ARG A 246 36.32 21.94 12.43
C ARG A 246 35.69 21.02 11.37
N LEU A 247 34.58 20.38 11.67
CA LEU A 247 33.91 19.45 10.72
C LEU A 247 33.43 20.17 9.46
N LYS A 248 32.93 21.41 9.58
CA LYS A 248 32.56 22.21 8.40
C LYS A 248 33.77 22.59 7.55
N SER A 249 34.91 22.98 8.17
CA SER A 249 36.13 23.27 7.44
C SER A 249 36.66 22.03 6.70
N GLU A 250 36.75 20.90 7.40
CA GLU A 250 37.12 19.62 6.79
C GLU A 250 36.24 19.28 5.58
N ALA A 251 34.94 19.49 5.70
CA ALA A 251 34.01 19.20 4.61
C ALA A 251 34.14 20.21 3.44
N ALA A 252 34.41 21.46 3.72
CA ALA A 252 34.66 22.48 2.69
C ALA A 252 35.94 22.21 1.91
N ASP A 253 37.00 21.83 2.61
CA ASP A 253 38.33 21.51 2.01
C ASP A 253 38.29 20.27 1.09
N ARG A 254 37.31 19.37 1.29
CA ARG A 254 37.12 18.20 0.43
C ARG A 254 36.42 18.49 -0.89
N VAL A 255 35.73 19.62 -1.02
CA VAL A 255 34.96 19.94 -2.23
C VAL A 255 35.87 20.07 -3.44
N LEU A 256 35.67 19.22 -4.42
CA LEU A 256 36.37 19.26 -5.71
C LEU A 256 35.79 20.38 -6.59
N PRO A 257 36.60 21.38 -6.98
CA PRO A 257 36.08 22.50 -7.81
C PRO A 257 35.83 22.09 -9.26
N GLN A 258 36.43 20.97 -9.70
CA GLN A 258 36.27 20.38 -11.01
C GLN A 258 36.14 18.87 -10.89
N VAL A 259 35.36 18.25 -11.75
CA VAL A 259 35.22 16.81 -11.88
C VAL A 259 35.46 16.38 -13.33
N VAL A 260 35.95 15.17 -13.52
CA VAL A 260 36.20 14.62 -14.86
C VAL A 260 34.92 14.15 -15.55
N ASN A 261 33.87 14.03 -14.77
CA ASN A 261 32.58 13.50 -15.24
C ASN A 261 31.83 14.53 -16.10
N VAL A 262 31.17 14.07 -17.16
CA VAL A 262 30.15 14.81 -17.87
C VAL A 262 28.83 14.57 -17.14
N ILE A 263 28.27 15.61 -16.54
CA ILE A 263 27.02 15.54 -15.79
C ILE A 263 25.96 16.37 -16.51
N ARG A 264 24.92 15.70 -17.01
CA ARG A 264 23.92 16.31 -17.87
C ARG A 264 22.50 16.14 -17.36
N GLY A 265 21.70 17.19 -17.60
CA GLY A 265 20.25 17.13 -17.49
C GLY A 265 19.61 17.66 -18.76
N SER A 266 18.56 16.98 -19.22
CA SER A 266 17.74 17.53 -20.30
C SER A 266 16.27 17.50 -19.93
N ASP A 267 15.52 18.42 -20.49
CA ASP A 267 14.06 18.50 -20.36
C ASP A 267 13.48 19.20 -21.59
N ILE A 268 12.23 18.88 -21.91
CA ILE A 268 11.50 19.56 -22.99
C ILE A 268 11.02 20.95 -22.56
N ASP A 269 10.76 21.13 -21.26
CA ASP A 269 10.26 22.39 -20.69
C ASP A 269 11.40 23.34 -20.31
N GLN A 270 11.48 24.45 -21.06
CA GLN A 270 12.48 25.51 -20.80
C GLN A 270 12.35 26.12 -19.40
N ARG A 271 11.14 26.18 -18.83
CA ARG A 271 10.92 26.72 -17.46
C ARG A 271 11.54 25.81 -16.42
N ALA A 272 11.40 24.51 -16.59
CA ALA A 272 12.03 23.51 -15.72
C ALA A 272 13.56 23.64 -15.75
N LEU A 273 14.16 23.82 -16.92
CA LEU A 273 15.61 24.03 -17.08
C LEU A 273 16.09 25.34 -16.45
N THR A 274 15.31 26.41 -16.56
CA THR A 274 15.63 27.67 -15.89
C THR A 274 15.64 27.51 -14.36
N LEU A 275 14.68 26.78 -13.83
CA LEU A 275 14.63 26.46 -12.40
C LEU A 275 15.77 25.54 -11.97
N ALA A 276 16.11 24.53 -12.80
CA ALA A 276 17.24 23.62 -12.58
C ALA A 276 18.58 24.39 -12.54
N ALA A 277 18.80 25.33 -13.45
CA ALA A 277 19.98 26.18 -13.48
C ALA A 277 20.08 27.05 -12.21
N ALA A 278 18.99 27.68 -11.80
CA ALA A 278 18.96 28.47 -10.55
C ALA A 278 19.21 27.61 -9.30
N ASN A 279 18.65 26.40 -9.24
CA ASN A 279 18.93 25.44 -8.17
C ASN A 279 20.39 24.98 -8.16
N ALA A 280 20.96 24.68 -9.32
CA ALA A 280 22.37 24.29 -9.46
C ALA A 280 23.32 25.43 -9.02
N GLN A 281 22.98 26.68 -9.34
CA GLN A 281 23.73 27.86 -8.91
C GLN A 281 23.74 27.96 -7.39
N ARG A 282 22.55 27.84 -6.74
CA ARG A 282 22.46 27.88 -5.26
C ARG A 282 23.18 26.69 -4.61
N ALA A 283 23.14 25.52 -5.25
CA ALA A 283 23.89 24.37 -4.78
C ALA A 283 25.40 24.49 -4.95
N GLY A 284 25.89 25.50 -5.68
CA GLY A 284 27.30 25.71 -5.96
C GLY A 284 27.93 24.65 -6.88
N VAL A 285 27.12 24.03 -7.76
CA VAL A 285 27.53 22.99 -8.71
C VAL A 285 27.19 23.31 -10.16
N ALA A 286 26.73 24.53 -10.45
CA ALA A 286 26.30 24.93 -11.80
C ALA A 286 27.40 24.75 -12.86
N ALA A 287 28.67 25.02 -12.50
CA ALA A 287 29.79 24.84 -13.41
C ALA A 287 30.09 23.36 -13.77
N LEU A 288 29.54 22.40 -13.00
CA LEU A 288 29.72 20.97 -13.20
C LEU A 288 28.59 20.34 -14.02
N ILE A 289 27.51 21.08 -14.26
CA ILE A 289 26.27 20.56 -14.86
C ILE A 289 26.04 21.23 -16.21
N ARG A 290 25.73 20.42 -17.20
CA ARG A 290 25.28 20.85 -18.53
C ARG A 290 23.78 20.59 -18.67
N LEU A 291 23.00 21.67 -18.82
CA LEU A 291 21.54 21.62 -19.03
C LEU A 291 21.21 21.90 -20.50
N GLU A 292 20.40 21.03 -21.09
CA GLU A 292 20.08 21.07 -22.52
C GLU A 292 18.56 20.92 -22.75
N ARG A 293 18.02 21.67 -23.70
CA ARG A 293 16.60 21.51 -24.06
C ARG A 293 16.47 20.45 -25.15
N HIS A 294 16.04 19.25 -24.77
CA HIS A 294 15.77 18.15 -25.69
C HIS A 294 14.51 17.39 -25.25
N ALA A 295 13.73 16.93 -26.23
CA ALA A 295 12.77 15.88 -26.01
C ALA A 295 13.52 14.55 -25.79
N VAL A 296 12.94 13.64 -25.01
CA VAL A 296 13.62 12.41 -24.53
C VAL A 296 14.12 11.53 -25.68
N GLU A 297 13.38 11.49 -26.81
CA GLU A 297 13.76 10.72 -28.00
C GLU A 297 15.00 11.27 -28.73
N ASN A 298 15.39 12.53 -28.46
CA ASN A 298 16.49 13.21 -29.13
C ASN A 298 17.77 13.26 -28.30
N VAL A 299 17.73 12.74 -27.08
CA VAL A 299 18.92 12.69 -26.20
C VAL A 299 19.89 11.61 -26.66
N ARG A 300 21.19 11.92 -26.69
CA ARG A 300 22.27 11.01 -27.13
C ARG A 300 23.42 11.00 -26.13
N PRO A 301 24.20 9.90 -26.00
CA PRO A 301 25.44 9.91 -25.23
C PRO A 301 26.45 10.89 -25.81
N LEU A 302 27.21 11.55 -24.96
CA LEU A 302 28.30 12.44 -25.39
C LEU A 302 29.67 11.73 -25.30
N THR A 303 29.79 10.75 -24.45
CA THR A 303 31.02 9.95 -24.27
C THR A 303 30.90 8.61 -24.98
N ARG A 304 32.02 8.01 -25.34
CA ARG A 304 32.08 6.63 -25.87
C ARG A 304 32.00 5.59 -24.73
N GLU A 305 32.45 5.98 -23.56
CA GLU A 305 32.40 5.11 -22.38
C GLU A 305 31.00 5.02 -21.81
N PRO A 306 30.56 3.83 -21.40
CA PRO A 306 29.26 3.65 -20.79
C PRO A 306 29.08 4.47 -19.52
N GLY A 307 27.94 5.15 -19.41
CA GLY A 307 27.58 5.98 -18.29
C GLY A 307 26.39 5.45 -17.49
N LEU A 308 25.80 6.33 -16.68
CA LEU A 308 24.61 6.08 -15.89
C LEU A 308 23.48 7.02 -16.29
N ILE A 309 22.35 6.46 -16.66
CA ILE A 309 21.09 7.19 -16.77
C ILE A 309 20.33 7.05 -15.46
N CYS A 310 19.93 8.20 -14.91
CA CYS A 310 19.08 8.20 -13.71
C CYS A 310 17.97 9.23 -13.87
N THR A 311 16.70 8.81 -13.86
CA THR A 311 15.59 9.70 -14.18
C THR A 311 14.34 9.40 -13.37
N ASN A 312 13.53 10.46 -13.18
CA ASN A 312 12.25 10.44 -12.52
C ASN A 312 11.16 10.96 -13.48
N PRO A 313 10.68 10.13 -14.42
CA PRO A 313 9.65 10.56 -15.36
C PRO A 313 8.35 10.98 -14.68
N PRO A 314 7.49 11.81 -15.34
CA PRO A 314 6.20 12.21 -14.76
C PRO A 314 5.28 11.01 -14.56
N TYR A 315 4.57 10.97 -13.42
CA TYR A 315 3.72 9.82 -13.01
C TYR A 315 2.26 9.96 -13.39
N GLY A 316 1.84 11.08 -14.02
CA GLY A 316 0.44 11.28 -14.41
C GLY A 316 -0.54 11.44 -13.23
N GLU A 317 -0.23 12.34 -12.29
CA GLU A 317 -1.07 12.58 -11.09
C GLU A 317 -2.43 13.25 -11.39
N ARG A 318 -2.68 13.75 -12.61
CA ARG A 318 -3.93 14.43 -13.01
C ARG A 318 -4.73 13.61 -14.01
N LEU A 319 -6.06 13.76 -13.99
CA LEU A 319 -6.94 13.16 -15.02
C LEU A 319 -6.51 13.64 -16.41
N GLY A 320 -6.08 12.72 -17.28
CA GLY A 320 -5.53 12.98 -18.61
C GLY A 320 -4.02 12.75 -18.75
N ASP A 321 -3.24 12.82 -17.66
CA ASP A 321 -1.78 12.71 -17.70
C ASP A 321 -1.27 11.26 -17.81
N ALA A 322 -2.09 10.25 -17.51
CA ALA A 322 -1.68 8.84 -17.54
C ALA A 322 -1.30 8.35 -18.95
N ALA A 323 -2.02 8.77 -19.99
CA ALA A 323 -1.70 8.44 -21.37
C ALA A 323 -0.39 9.11 -21.82
N GLN A 324 -0.16 10.35 -21.39
CA GLN A 324 1.07 11.08 -21.68
C GLN A 324 2.26 10.48 -20.93
N ALA A 325 2.09 10.09 -19.65
CA ALA A 325 3.11 9.37 -18.89
C ALA A 325 3.49 8.06 -19.59
N HIS A 326 2.52 7.25 -20.00
CA HIS A 326 2.76 6.01 -20.73
C HIS A 326 3.54 6.25 -22.05
N THR A 327 3.20 7.31 -22.81
CA THR A 327 3.91 7.69 -24.03
C THR A 327 5.36 8.06 -23.72
N SER A 328 5.59 8.90 -22.70
CA SER A 328 6.95 9.32 -22.30
C SER A 328 7.82 8.14 -21.87
N PHE A 329 7.26 7.14 -21.16
CA PHE A 329 7.99 5.92 -20.81
C PHE A 329 8.31 5.06 -22.04
N ALA A 330 7.40 4.98 -23.02
CA ALA A 330 7.64 4.23 -24.25
C ALA A 330 8.75 4.89 -25.11
N GLU A 331 8.71 6.22 -25.25
CA GLU A 331 9.73 7.01 -25.94
C GLU A 331 11.10 6.89 -25.26
N LEU A 332 11.15 7.04 -23.93
CA LEU A 332 12.36 6.82 -23.14
C LEU A 332 12.93 5.43 -23.41
N GLY A 333 12.11 4.38 -23.28
CA GLY A 333 12.55 3.01 -23.47
C GLY A 333 13.05 2.73 -24.89
N ALA A 334 12.43 3.32 -25.93
CA ALA A 334 12.87 3.21 -27.32
C ALA A 334 14.24 3.87 -27.52
N ASN A 335 14.41 5.11 -27.05
CA ASN A 335 15.65 5.85 -27.17
C ASN A 335 16.82 5.15 -26.45
N LEU A 336 16.56 4.62 -25.22
CA LEU A 336 17.59 3.93 -24.45
C LEU A 336 18.09 2.65 -25.15
N ARG A 337 17.21 1.86 -25.73
CA ARG A 337 17.58 0.65 -26.48
C ARG A 337 18.41 0.97 -27.74
N GLU A 338 18.07 2.05 -28.44
CA GLU A 338 18.70 2.38 -29.71
C GLU A 338 20.06 3.03 -29.56
N HIS A 339 20.24 3.88 -28.55
CA HIS A 339 21.40 4.78 -28.51
C HIS A 339 22.31 4.63 -27.29
N PHE A 340 21.90 3.89 -26.23
CA PHE A 340 22.62 3.80 -24.97
C PHE A 340 23.09 2.36 -24.66
N ALA A 341 23.63 1.69 -25.67
CA ALA A 341 24.17 0.34 -25.48
C ALA A 341 25.27 0.32 -24.41
N ALA A 342 25.26 -0.71 -23.55
CA ALA A 342 26.17 -0.93 -22.43
C ALA A 342 26.08 0.10 -21.28
N TRP A 343 25.10 1.00 -21.29
CA TRP A 343 24.86 1.88 -20.15
C TRP A 343 24.03 1.20 -19.07
N ASP A 344 24.20 1.67 -17.83
CA ASP A 344 23.28 1.37 -16.72
C ASP A 344 22.16 2.41 -16.68
N ALA A 345 20.94 1.98 -16.35
CA ALA A 345 19.83 2.88 -16.13
C ALA A 345 19.13 2.61 -14.77
N ALA A 346 18.71 3.69 -14.13
CA ALA A 346 17.96 3.72 -12.88
C ALA A 346 16.72 4.61 -13.07
N ILE A 347 15.54 4.02 -13.24
CA ILE A 347 14.33 4.71 -13.65
C ILE A 347 13.28 4.57 -12.55
N LEU A 348 12.76 5.69 -12.03
CA LEU A 348 11.66 5.68 -11.08
C LEU A 348 10.33 5.50 -11.83
N SER A 349 9.43 4.70 -11.26
CA SER A 349 8.06 4.51 -11.76
C SER A 349 7.10 4.33 -10.59
N ALA A 350 5.96 5.01 -10.64
CA ALA A 350 4.90 4.86 -9.62
C ALA A 350 3.95 3.70 -9.93
N ASP A 351 3.85 3.25 -11.18
CA ASP A 351 2.92 2.20 -11.60
C ASP A 351 3.59 1.13 -12.48
N ALA A 352 2.93 -0.03 -12.58
CA ALA A 352 3.45 -1.16 -13.34
C ALA A 352 3.23 -1.03 -14.85
N ASP A 353 2.25 -0.26 -15.30
CA ASP A 353 1.91 -0.11 -16.72
C ASP A 353 2.94 0.80 -17.40
N SER A 354 3.25 1.94 -16.79
CA SER A 354 4.36 2.81 -17.22
C SER A 354 5.69 2.07 -17.24
N ALA A 355 5.99 1.26 -16.19
CA ALA A 355 7.19 0.44 -16.17
C ALA A 355 7.24 -0.57 -17.34
N ARG A 356 6.10 -1.15 -17.75
CA ARG A 356 6.01 -2.06 -18.90
C ARG A 356 6.19 -1.33 -20.22
N ALA A 357 5.73 -0.08 -20.33
CA ALA A 357 5.89 0.73 -21.53
C ALA A 357 7.34 0.99 -21.93
N LEU A 358 8.27 0.99 -20.96
CA LEU A 358 9.72 1.06 -21.22
C LEU A 358 10.21 -0.06 -22.15
N ARG A 359 9.59 -1.25 -22.10
CA ARG A 359 10.06 -2.47 -22.79
C ARG A 359 11.54 -2.76 -22.51
N LEU A 360 11.99 -2.46 -21.29
CA LEU A 360 13.33 -2.72 -20.80
C LEU A 360 13.27 -3.72 -19.66
N ARG A 361 14.29 -4.57 -19.56
CA ARG A 361 14.39 -5.54 -18.48
C ARG A 361 15.10 -4.93 -17.29
N SER A 362 14.43 -4.88 -16.14
CA SER A 362 15.10 -4.56 -14.89
C SER A 362 15.72 -5.83 -14.29
N TYR A 363 17.02 -5.80 -14.03
CA TYR A 363 17.69 -6.88 -13.30
C TYR A 363 17.45 -6.78 -11.78
N ARG A 364 17.06 -5.60 -11.30
CA ARG A 364 16.72 -5.36 -9.90
C ARG A 364 15.66 -4.27 -9.78
N VAL A 365 14.75 -4.46 -8.83
CA VAL A 365 13.71 -3.47 -8.48
C VAL A 365 13.79 -3.19 -6.99
N HIS A 366 13.80 -1.90 -6.62
CA HIS A 366 13.71 -1.47 -5.22
C HIS A 366 12.40 -0.73 -5.00
N GLU A 367 11.70 -1.06 -3.93
CA GLU A 367 10.52 -0.32 -3.49
C GLU A 367 10.96 0.85 -2.61
N LEU A 368 10.54 2.05 -2.97
CA LEU A 368 10.91 3.31 -2.32
C LEU A 368 9.64 4.14 -2.09
N TRP A 369 9.74 5.19 -1.26
CA TRP A 369 8.60 6.08 -0.98
C TRP A 369 9.01 7.55 -1.12
N ASN A 370 8.31 8.28 -2.01
CA ASN A 370 8.41 9.74 -2.11
C ASN A 370 7.29 10.39 -1.29
N GLY A 371 7.54 10.61 -0.01
CA GLY A 371 6.49 11.01 0.93
C GLY A 371 5.51 9.83 1.17
N ALA A 372 4.24 10.02 0.81
CA ALA A 372 3.21 8.98 0.89
C ALA A 372 3.14 8.10 -0.37
N ILE A 373 3.80 8.48 -1.46
CA ILE A 373 3.71 7.82 -2.76
C ILE A 373 4.72 6.68 -2.82
N ALA A 374 4.25 5.44 -3.01
CA ALA A 374 5.12 4.29 -3.28
C ALA A 374 5.62 4.37 -4.72
N VAL A 375 6.94 4.21 -4.90
CA VAL A 375 7.60 4.22 -6.21
C VAL A 375 8.54 3.04 -6.33
N ARG A 376 8.78 2.58 -7.54
CA ARG A 376 9.73 1.52 -7.86
C ARG A 376 10.93 2.11 -8.57
N LEU A 377 12.11 1.80 -8.10
CA LEU A 377 13.35 2.08 -8.82
C LEU A 377 13.72 0.85 -9.65
N LEU A 378 13.62 0.98 -10.94
CA LEU A 378 13.98 -0.04 -11.93
C LEU A 378 15.47 0.10 -12.29
N ARG A 379 16.30 -0.92 -11.99
CA ARG A 379 17.69 -0.98 -12.41
C ARG A 379 17.79 -1.79 -13.68
N VAL A 380 18.29 -1.19 -14.74
CA VAL A 380 18.36 -1.76 -16.09
C VAL A 380 19.81 -1.74 -16.58
N ASP A 381 20.29 -2.87 -17.11
CA ASP A 381 21.54 -2.99 -17.83
C ASP A 381 21.23 -2.95 -19.33
N LEU A 382 21.62 -1.87 -19.99
CA LEU A 382 21.38 -1.67 -21.43
C LEU A 382 22.42 -2.41 -22.31
N GLY A 383 23.44 -2.99 -21.71
CA GLY A 383 24.42 -3.85 -22.38
C GLY A 383 24.05 -5.32 -22.42
N ALA A 384 23.02 -5.72 -21.65
CA ALA A 384 22.52 -7.09 -21.71
C ALA A 384 21.85 -7.37 -23.06
N PRO A 385 21.92 -8.62 -23.60
CA PRO A 385 21.33 -8.98 -24.88
C PRO A 385 19.89 -8.50 -24.97
N GLY A 386 19.52 -7.92 -26.10
CA GLY A 386 18.29 -7.15 -26.28
C GLY A 386 17.00 -7.95 -26.06
N ALA A 387 15.89 -7.23 -25.98
CA ALA A 387 14.54 -7.77 -25.68
C ALA A 387 14.11 -8.96 -26.55
N ALA A 388 14.65 -9.12 -27.77
CA ALA A 388 14.39 -10.25 -28.64
C ALA A 388 15.03 -11.56 -28.11
N ASP A 389 16.25 -11.50 -27.57
CA ASP A 389 16.90 -12.66 -26.96
C ASP A 389 16.28 -12.98 -25.59
N ASP A 390 15.77 -11.96 -24.89
CA ASP A 390 15.07 -12.15 -23.62
C ASP A 390 13.67 -12.74 -23.82
N GLU A 391 12.98 -12.43 -24.90
CA GLU A 391 11.71 -13.04 -25.24
C GLU A 391 11.91 -14.52 -25.57
N ALA A 392 12.94 -14.84 -26.36
CA ALA A 392 13.31 -16.23 -26.65
C ALA A 392 13.75 -16.99 -25.38
N ARG A 393 14.54 -16.36 -24.50
CA ARG A 393 14.92 -16.93 -23.19
C ARG A 393 13.72 -17.09 -22.25
N ARG A 394 12.80 -16.13 -22.21
CA ARG A 394 11.55 -16.25 -21.42
C ARG A 394 10.70 -17.38 -21.95
N GLN A 395 10.53 -17.49 -23.27
CA GLN A 395 9.80 -18.58 -23.90
C GLN A 395 10.48 -19.92 -23.60
N GLN A 396 11.80 -19.98 -23.67
CA GLN A 396 12.55 -21.17 -23.31
C GLN A 396 12.44 -21.52 -21.83
N GLN A 397 12.58 -20.55 -20.91
CA GLN A 397 12.40 -20.78 -19.47
C GLN A 397 10.94 -21.12 -19.10
N GLN A 398 9.96 -20.57 -19.81
CA GLN A 398 8.56 -20.95 -19.67
C GLN A 398 8.32 -22.38 -20.20
N ALA A 399 8.91 -22.72 -21.34
CA ALA A 399 8.85 -24.07 -21.88
C ALA A 399 9.52 -25.10 -20.96
N GLU A 400 10.70 -24.79 -20.43
CA GLU A 400 11.41 -25.63 -19.44
C GLU A 400 10.61 -25.75 -18.13
N ALA A 401 10.02 -24.66 -17.63
CA ALA A 401 9.17 -24.70 -16.45
C ALA A 401 7.91 -25.53 -16.69
N ALA A 402 7.28 -25.39 -17.87
CA ALA A 402 6.10 -26.17 -18.25
C ALA A 402 6.41 -27.66 -18.49
N ALA A 403 7.64 -27.99 -18.86
CA ALA A 403 8.12 -29.34 -19.05
C ALA A 403 8.61 -30.02 -17.77
N SER A 404 8.70 -29.30 -16.66
CA SER A 404 9.13 -29.89 -15.39
C SER A 404 8.17 -30.99 -14.93
N PRO A 405 8.65 -32.06 -14.25
CA PRO A 405 7.77 -33.11 -13.74
C PRO A 405 6.63 -32.58 -12.87
N GLY A 406 6.89 -31.56 -12.07
CA GLY A 406 5.89 -30.90 -11.24
C GLY A 406 4.82 -30.17 -12.05
N ALA A 407 5.22 -29.41 -13.07
CA ALA A 407 4.30 -28.73 -13.97
C ALA A 407 3.43 -29.71 -14.77
N LEU A 408 4.00 -30.83 -15.23
CA LEU A 408 3.25 -31.87 -15.92
C LEU A 408 2.21 -32.52 -14.99
N MET A 409 2.55 -32.82 -13.74
CA MET A 409 1.61 -33.33 -12.75
C MET A 409 0.47 -32.34 -12.50
N PHE A 410 0.80 -31.06 -12.31
CA PHE A 410 -0.18 -29.98 -12.13
C PHE A 410 -1.09 -29.85 -13.37
N THR A 411 -0.51 -29.78 -14.56
CA THR A 411 -1.23 -29.73 -15.86
C THR A 411 -2.21 -30.85 -15.99
N ASN A 412 -1.78 -32.09 -15.75
CA ASN A 412 -2.64 -33.29 -15.85
C ASN A 412 -3.83 -33.21 -14.88
N ARG A 413 -3.58 -32.74 -13.63
CA ARG A 413 -4.64 -32.51 -12.63
C ARG A 413 -5.61 -31.44 -13.11
N LEU A 414 -5.11 -30.29 -13.57
CA LEU A 414 -5.91 -29.18 -14.04
C LEU A 414 -6.78 -29.55 -15.25
N VAL A 415 -6.22 -30.20 -16.25
CA VAL A 415 -6.96 -30.67 -17.44
C VAL A 415 -8.05 -31.68 -17.07
N LYS A 416 -7.75 -32.62 -16.15
CA LYS A 416 -8.73 -33.57 -15.63
C LYS A 416 -9.88 -32.85 -14.92
N ASN A 417 -9.56 -31.86 -14.07
CA ASN A 417 -10.57 -31.04 -13.41
C ASN A 417 -11.41 -30.26 -14.43
N ALA A 418 -10.76 -29.56 -15.37
CA ALA A 418 -11.44 -28.78 -16.39
C ALA A 418 -12.44 -29.59 -17.19
N LYS A 419 -12.06 -30.82 -17.64
CA LYS A 419 -12.96 -31.73 -18.35
C LYS A 419 -14.16 -32.18 -17.50
N ARG A 420 -13.92 -32.55 -16.23
CA ARG A 420 -14.99 -32.95 -15.29
C ARG A 420 -15.94 -31.79 -14.99
N LEU A 421 -15.38 -30.65 -14.61
CA LEU A 421 -16.15 -29.48 -14.17
C LEU A 421 -16.89 -28.79 -15.32
N ALA A 422 -16.35 -28.78 -16.55
CA ALA A 422 -17.05 -28.26 -17.71
C ALA A 422 -18.35 -29.00 -18.01
N LYS A 423 -18.41 -30.36 -17.77
CA LYS A 423 -19.63 -31.14 -17.90
C LYS A 423 -20.68 -30.75 -16.84
N LEU A 424 -20.24 -30.57 -15.60
CA LEU A 424 -21.11 -30.17 -14.50
C LEU A 424 -21.58 -28.72 -14.66
N ALA A 425 -20.69 -27.82 -15.07
CA ALA A 425 -20.99 -26.41 -15.31
C ALA A 425 -22.06 -26.24 -16.41
N ARG A 426 -21.96 -27.00 -17.50
CA ARG A 426 -23.00 -27.01 -18.55
C ARG A 426 -24.37 -27.46 -18.02
N ARG A 427 -24.40 -28.47 -17.17
CA ARG A 427 -25.65 -28.95 -16.54
C ARG A 427 -26.23 -27.91 -15.57
N ALA A 428 -25.36 -27.21 -14.83
CA ALA A 428 -25.72 -26.17 -13.89
C ALA A 428 -25.89 -24.78 -14.54
N GLN A 429 -25.74 -24.65 -15.85
CA GLN A 429 -25.71 -23.38 -16.60
C GLN A 429 -24.78 -22.32 -15.95
N ALA A 430 -23.61 -22.78 -15.46
CA ALA A 430 -22.63 -21.91 -14.81
C ALA A 430 -21.51 -21.55 -15.79
N SER A 431 -21.34 -20.26 -16.09
CA SER A 431 -20.27 -19.73 -16.94
C SER A 431 -19.00 -19.41 -16.14
N CYS A 432 -19.15 -19.13 -14.84
CA CYS A 432 -18.08 -18.83 -13.90
C CYS A 432 -18.01 -19.90 -12.81
N TYR A 433 -16.84 -20.53 -12.61
CA TYR A 433 -16.68 -21.61 -11.63
C TYR A 433 -15.21 -21.84 -11.29
N ARG A 434 -14.96 -22.46 -10.11
CA ARG A 434 -13.62 -22.83 -9.66
C ARG A 434 -13.11 -24.07 -10.39
N LEU A 435 -11.92 -23.98 -10.98
CA LEU A 435 -11.26 -25.06 -11.69
C LEU A 435 -10.33 -25.89 -10.79
N TYR A 436 -9.71 -25.24 -9.82
CA TYR A 436 -8.68 -25.82 -8.96
C TYR A 436 -8.72 -25.13 -7.58
N ASP A 437 -8.62 -25.91 -6.50
CA ASP A 437 -8.61 -25.42 -5.11
C ASP A 437 -7.63 -26.21 -4.24
N ALA A 438 -6.34 -25.90 -4.35
CA ALA A 438 -5.27 -26.59 -3.64
C ALA A 438 -5.36 -28.13 -3.69
N ASP A 439 -5.73 -28.65 -4.86
CA ASP A 439 -5.95 -30.09 -5.10
C ASP A 439 -4.70 -30.95 -4.85
N MET A 440 -3.55 -30.33 -4.88
CA MET A 440 -2.24 -30.92 -4.61
C MET A 440 -1.55 -30.08 -3.52
N PRO A 441 -1.02 -30.71 -2.45
CA PRO A 441 -0.42 -29.96 -1.32
C PRO A 441 0.72 -29.02 -1.72
N GLU A 442 1.48 -29.40 -2.77
CA GLU A 442 2.62 -28.61 -3.26
C GLU A 442 2.19 -27.37 -4.05
N TYR A 443 0.94 -27.35 -4.54
CA TYR A 443 0.39 -26.29 -5.37
C TYR A 443 -0.80 -25.63 -4.67
N SER A 444 -0.51 -24.77 -3.69
CA SER A 444 -1.51 -24.06 -2.88
C SER A 444 -2.11 -22.87 -3.65
N PHE A 445 -2.93 -23.16 -4.66
CA PHE A 445 -3.58 -22.14 -5.50
C PHE A 445 -5.08 -22.38 -5.55
N ALA A 446 -5.84 -21.29 -5.75
CA ALA A 446 -7.19 -21.36 -6.28
C ALA A 446 -7.20 -20.78 -7.70
N ILE A 447 -7.89 -21.44 -8.63
CA ILE A 447 -8.01 -20.99 -10.02
C ILE A 447 -9.48 -20.96 -10.37
N ASP A 448 -9.99 -19.75 -10.59
CA ASP A 448 -11.37 -19.48 -10.95
C ASP A 448 -11.47 -19.06 -12.42
N ARG A 449 -12.45 -19.61 -13.12
CA ARG A 449 -12.77 -19.33 -14.51
C ARG A 449 -13.93 -18.34 -14.58
N TYR A 450 -13.76 -17.29 -15.37
CA TYR A 450 -14.80 -16.30 -15.69
C TYR A 450 -14.97 -16.23 -17.21
N ALA A 451 -16.19 -16.40 -17.72
CA ALA A 451 -16.46 -16.22 -19.13
C ALA A 451 -17.22 -14.90 -19.35
N VAL A 452 -16.71 -14.06 -20.23
CA VAL A 452 -17.32 -12.78 -20.59
C VAL A 452 -18.64 -13.03 -21.32
N ALA A 453 -19.74 -12.42 -20.86
CA ALA A 453 -21.07 -12.68 -21.38
C ALA A 453 -21.23 -12.37 -22.88
N ALA A 454 -20.60 -11.31 -23.37
CA ALA A 454 -20.75 -10.84 -24.76
C ALA A 454 -19.92 -11.66 -25.76
N THR A 455 -18.72 -12.10 -25.39
CA THR A 455 -17.73 -12.70 -26.31
C THR A 455 -17.48 -14.18 -26.06
N GLY A 456 -17.84 -14.69 -24.88
CA GLY A 456 -17.44 -16.03 -24.42
C GLY A 456 -15.97 -16.16 -24.05
N THR A 457 -15.18 -15.06 -24.15
CA THR A 457 -13.76 -15.04 -23.80
C THR A 457 -13.57 -15.46 -22.35
N VAL A 458 -12.62 -16.38 -22.13
CA VAL A 458 -12.34 -16.92 -20.82
C VAL A 458 -11.19 -16.17 -20.16
N HIS A 459 -11.41 -15.70 -18.94
CA HIS A 459 -10.40 -15.16 -18.06
C HIS A 459 -10.19 -16.09 -16.86
N LEU A 460 -8.96 -16.18 -16.39
CA LEU A 460 -8.60 -16.98 -15.21
C LEU A 460 -8.14 -16.04 -14.10
N GLN A 461 -8.74 -16.16 -12.92
CA GLN A 461 -8.19 -15.59 -11.71
C GLN A 461 -7.41 -16.67 -10.97
N VAL A 462 -6.13 -16.41 -10.73
CA VAL A 462 -5.22 -17.29 -10.02
C VAL A 462 -4.88 -16.67 -8.68
N GLN A 463 -5.29 -17.30 -7.60
CA GLN A 463 -4.97 -16.86 -6.24
C GLN A 463 -3.95 -17.82 -5.63
N GLU A 464 -2.79 -17.32 -5.22
CA GLU A 464 -1.82 -18.09 -4.47
C GLU A 464 -2.09 -17.95 -2.97
N TYR A 465 -2.30 -19.06 -2.30
CA TYR A 465 -2.37 -19.07 -0.83
C TYR A 465 -0.98 -18.92 -0.24
N ALA A 466 -0.83 -18.04 0.77
CA ALA A 466 0.45 -17.83 1.43
C ALA A 466 1.03 -19.16 1.93
N ALA A 467 2.24 -19.48 1.49
CA ALA A 467 2.95 -20.65 1.94
C ALA A 467 3.20 -20.55 3.47
N PRO A 468 3.08 -21.66 4.22
CA PRO A 468 3.53 -21.69 5.62
C PRO A 468 4.99 -21.23 5.74
N ALA A 469 5.36 -20.65 6.88
CA ALA A 469 6.74 -20.20 7.13
C ALA A 469 7.81 -21.31 7.01
N SER A 470 7.40 -22.58 7.01
CA SER A 470 8.25 -23.75 6.82
C SER A 470 8.58 -24.07 5.35
N VAL A 471 7.96 -23.40 4.39
CA VAL A 471 8.19 -23.62 2.95
C VAL A 471 9.28 -22.64 2.46
N ASP A 472 10.31 -23.18 1.82
CA ASP A 472 11.38 -22.42 1.19
C ASP A 472 10.81 -21.45 0.12
N VAL A 473 11.24 -20.20 0.20
CA VAL A 473 10.79 -19.10 -0.67
C VAL A 473 11.10 -19.38 -2.15
N ASP A 474 12.23 -20.02 -2.44
CA ASP A 474 12.62 -20.34 -3.81
C ASP A 474 11.82 -21.53 -4.36
N ALA A 475 11.43 -22.48 -3.50
CA ALA A 475 10.48 -23.52 -3.87
C ALA A 475 9.09 -22.94 -4.20
N ALA A 476 8.59 -22.00 -3.39
CA ALA A 476 7.32 -21.31 -3.68
C ALA A 476 7.37 -20.53 -4.99
N ARG A 477 8.46 -19.80 -5.26
CA ARG A 477 8.68 -19.08 -6.54
C ARG A 477 8.74 -20.00 -7.74
N ARG A 478 9.37 -21.19 -7.60
CA ARG A 478 9.42 -22.21 -8.64
C ARG A 478 8.03 -22.77 -8.93
N ARG A 479 7.25 -23.12 -7.89
CA ARG A 479 5.87 -23.61 -8.05
C ARG A 479 4.97 -22.59 -8.75
N ARG A 480 5.08 -21.32 -8.38
CA ARG A 480 4.35 -20.26 -9.07
C ARG A 480 4.67 -20.19 -10.55
N ARG A 481 5.95 -20.28 -10.93
CA ARG A 481 6.36 -20.30 -12.35
C ARG A 481 5.79 -21.52 -13.08
N GLU A 482 5.84 -22.70 -12.48
CA GLU A 482 5.26 -23.94 -13.01
C GLU A 482 3.75 -23.80 -13.25
N VAL A 483 3.00 -23.23 -12.30
CA VAL A 483 1.57 -22.97 -12.46
C VAL A 483 1.31 -22.01 -13.62
N LEU A 484 1.91 -20.85 -13.62
CA LEU A 484 1.65 -19.80 -14.62
C LEU A 484 2.04 -20.25 -16.04
N SER A 485 3.16 -20.96 -16.20
CA SER A 485 3.60 -21.49 -17.50
C SER A 485 2.69 -22.59 -18.03
N SER A 486 2.00 -23.33 -17.15
CA SER A 486 1.10 -24.40 -17.52
C SER A 486 -0.29 -23.95 -17.95
N LEU A 487 -0.79 -22.81 -17.41
CA LEU A 487 -2.20 -22.41 -17.55
C LEU A 487 -2.61 -22.14 -19.00
N SER A 488 -1.81 -21.37 -19.73
CA SER A 488 -2.13 -20.97 -21.12
C SER A 488 -2.27 -22.20 -22.03
N GLY A 489 -1.30 -23.09 -22.00
CA GLY A 489 -1.34 -24.33 -22.80
C GLY A 489 -2.41 -25.33 -22.34
N ALA A 490 -2.57 -25.51 -21.02
CA ALA A 490 -3.51 -26.49 -20.46
C ALA A 490 -4.98 -26.13 -20.68
N LEU A 491 -5.32 -24.85 -20.65
CA LEU A 491 -6.69 -24.35 -20.71
C LEU A 491 -7.00 -23.55 -21.98
N GLN A 492 -6.03 -23.37 -22.87
CA GLN A 492 -6.13 -22.58 -24.11
C GLN A 492 -6.63 -21.15 -23.85
N VAL A 493 -6.06 -20.52 -22.81
CA VAL A 493 -6.35 -19.12 -22.42
C VAL A 493 -5.12 -18.28 -22.71
N ALA A 494 -5.32 -17.14 -23.37
CA ALA A 494 -4.23 -16.23 -23.71
C ALA A 494 -3.60 -15.65 -22.41
N PRO A 495 -2.27 -15.43 -22.38
CA PRO A 495 -1.56 -14.95 -21.18
C PRO A 495 -2.13 -13.65 -20.59
N GLU A 496 -2.61 -12.74 -21.43
CA GLU A 496 -3.25 -11.48 -21.04
C GLU A 496 -4.60 -11.65 -20.31
N HIS A 497 -5.20 -12.84 -20.38
CA HIS A 497 -6.43 -13.17 -19.68
C HIS A 497 -6.18 -13.97 -18.39
N ILE A 498 -4.93 -14.04 -17.92
CA ILE A 498 -4.55 -14.74 -16.69
C ILE A 498 -4.17 -13.70 -15.63
N HIS A 499 -5.01 -13.55 -14.61
CA HIS A 499 -4.89 -12.57 -13.55
C HIS A 499 -4.35 -13.23 -12.27
N LEU A 500 -3.10 -12.89 -11.87
CA LEU A 500 -2.47 -13.48 -10.69
C LEU A 500 -2.66 -12.59 -9.46
N ARG A 501 -3.03 -13.20 -8.34
CA ARG A 501 -3.08 -12.56 -7.02
C ARG A 501 -2.34 -13.35 -5.95
N LEU A 502 -1.67 -12.62 -5.07
CA LEU A 502 -1.04 -13.14 -3.87
C LEU A 502 -1.98 -12.90 -2.69
N ARG A 503 -2.53 -13.96 -2.12
CA ARG A 503 -3.34 -13.88 -0.90
C ARG A 503 -2.43 -14.03 0.31
N GLN A 504 -1.91 -12.92 0.83
CA GLN A 504 -1.21 -12.91 2.12
C GLN A 504 -2.23 -13.08 3.26
N ARG A 505 -1.87 -13.84 4.30
CA ARG A 505 -2.62 -13.83 5.56
C ARG A 505 -2.52 -12.42 6.14
N GLN A 506 -3.56 -11.64 5.98
CA GLN A 506 -3.66 -10.35 6.64
C GLN A 506 -4.18 -10.60 8.06
N SER A 507 -3.41 -10.15 9.06
CA SER A 507 -3.86 -9.97 10.44
C SER A 507 -4.20 -8.49 10.59
N GLY A 508 -5.49 -8.13 10.71
CA GLY A 508 -5.91 -6.76 10.98
C GLY A 508 -6.80 -6.11 9.90
N SER A 509 -6.88 -4.79 9.92
CA SER A 509 -7.83 -3.90 9.22
C SER A 509 -7.83 -3.89 7.69
N ASP A 510 -6.97 -4.66 7.03
CA ASP A 510 -6.68 -4.48 5.61
C ASP A 510 -7.49 -5.37 4.66
N GLN A 511 -8.45 -6.13 5.20
CA GLN A 511 -9.23 -7.11 4.43
C GLN A 511 -10.13 -6.48 3.35
N TYR A 512 -10.38 -5.17 3.43
CA TYR A 512 -11.27 -4.42 2.53
C TYR A 512 -10.60 -3.24 1.84
N GLN A 513 -9.26 -3.12 1.87
CA GLN A 513 -8.54 -2.05 1.19
C GLN A 513 -8.25 -2.41 -0.28
N ARG A 514 -8.33 -1.41 -1.16
CA ARG A 514 -7.78 -1.51 -2.52
C ARG A 514 -6.30 -1.87 -2.44
N GLN A 515 -5.87 -2.87 -3.17
CA GLN A 515 -4.43 -3.21 -3.28
C GLN A 515 -3.64 -2.27 -4.20
N SER A 516 -4.30 -1.34 -4.87
CA SER A 516 -3.63 -0.28 -5.64
C SER A 516 -4.02 1.08 -5.10
N ASP A 517 -3.06 1.84 -4.58
CA ASP A 517 -3.16 3.28 -4.29
C ASP A 517 -3.17 4.14 -5.58
N ALA A 518 -3.40 3.55 -6.74
CA ALA A 518 -3.63 4.28 -7.96
C ALA A 518 -4.95 5.06 -7.86
N ALA A 519 -4.91 6.35 -8.18
CA ALA A 519 -6.09 7.22 -8.27
C ALA A 519 -7.22 6.52 -9.03
N PRO A 520 -8.49 6.77 -8.70
CA PRO A 520 -9.60 6.05 -9.28
C PRO A 520 -9.69 6.32 -10.80
N SER A 521 -9.06 5.45 -11.60
CA SER A 521 -9.67 5.11 -12.86
C SER A 521 -11.04 4.54 -12.46
N SER A 522 -12.12 5.08 -13.03
CA SER A 522 -13.47 4.65 -12.71
C SER A 522 -13.48 3.11 -12.63
N PRO A 523 -14.25 2.48 -11.69
CA PRO A 523 -14.39 1.02 -11.60
C PRO A 523 -14.71 0.35 -12.94
N GLN A 524 -15.10 1.12 -13.92
CA GLN A 524 -15.58 0.75 -15.24
C GLN A 524 -14.50 0.36 -16.26
N SER A 525 -13.24 0.80 -16.12
CA SER A 525 -12.26 0.60 -17.21
C SER A 525 -11.70 -0.83 -17.32
N ARG A 526 -11.87 -1.69 -16.29
CA ARG A 526 -11.37 -3.09 -16.26
C ARG A 526 -12.44 -4.11 -15.83
N ALA A 527 -13.68 -3.69 -15.64
CA ALA A 527 -14.75 -4.59 -15.23
C ALA A 527 -15.20 -5.46 -16.40
N LEU A 528 -15.30 -6.76 -16.18
CA LEU A 528 -15.85 -7.73 -17.11
C LEU A 528 -17.31 -8.00 -16.75
N THR A 529 -18.18 -8.10 -17.76
CA THR A 529 -19.55 -8.57 -17.56
C THR A 529 -19.61 -10.07 -17.73
N VAL A 530 -20.03 -10.79 -16.70
CA VAL A 530 -20.24 -12.24 -16.71
C VAL A 530 -21.71 -12.58 -16.51
N GLU A 531 -22.07 -13.82 -16.80
CA GLU A 531 -23.44 -14.31 -16.66
C GLU A 531 -23.51 -15.49 -15.69
N GLU A 532 -24.48 -15.46 -14.77
CA GLU A 532 -24.80 -16.57 -13.88
C GLU A 532 -26.33 -16.70 -13.72
N GLY A 533 -26.87 -17.88 -14.02
CA GLY A 533 -28.31 -18.13 -13.90
C GLY A 533 -29.19 -17.26 -14.79
N GLY A 534 -28.70 -16.80 -15.94
CA GLY A 534 -29.36 -15.87 -16.86
C GLY A 534 -29.32 -14.41 -16.42
N LEU A 535 -28.53 -14.06 -15.40
CA LEU A 535 -28.37 -12.73 -14.86
C LEU A 535 -26.93 -12.23 -15.07
N LYS A 536 -26.78 -10.92 -15.27
CA LYS A 536 -25.50 -10.29 -15.59
C LYS A 536 -24.86 -9.65 -14.37
N PHE A 537 -23.55 -9.84 -14.21
CA PHE A 537 -22.79 -9.28 -13.10
C PHE A 537 -21.48 -8.69 -13.60
N LEU A 538 -21.09 -7.57 -13.02
CA LEU A 538 -19.75 -7.02 -13.18
C LEU A 538 -18.79 -7.75 -12.25
N VAL A 539 -17.64 -8.14 -12.79
CA VAL A 539 -16.51 -8.66 -12.02
C VAL A 539 -15.24 -7.88 -12.35
N ASN A 540 -14.39 -7.67 -11.36
CA ASN A 540 -13.09 -7.04 -11.53
C ASN A 540 -12.02 -8.01 -11.02
N LEU A 541 -11.12 -8.44 -11.91
CA LEU A 541 -10.12 -9.45 -11.61
C LEU A 541 -8.78 -8.87 -11.17
N ASP A 542 -8.58 -7.53 -11.26
CA ASP A 542 -7.29 -6.87 -11.06
C ASP A 542 -7.24 -5.94 -9.84
N ASP A 543 -8.26 -5.11 -9.60
CA ASP A 543 -8.16 -3.96 -8.69
C ASP A 543 -8.62 -4.23 -7.25
N TYR A 544 -9.50 -5.23 -7.03
CA TYR A 544 -10.10 -5.52 -5.73
C TYR A 544 -9.66 -6.89 -5.20
N LEU A 545 -9.65 -7.05 -3.87
CA LEU A 545 -9.32 -8.34 -3.25
C LEU A 545 -10.30 -9.43 -3.68
N ASP A 546 -11.59 -9.12 -3.67
CA ASP A 546 -12.67 -9.99 -4.11
C ASP A 546 -13.20 -9.54 -5.48
N THR A 547 -13.62 -10.49 -6.30
CA THR A 547 -13.96 -10.26 -7.70
C THR A 547 -15.28 -9.55 -7.95
N GLY A 548 -16.10 -9.36 -6.93
CA GLY A 548 -17.46 -8.85 -7.06
C GLY A 548 -18.55 -9.93 -7.16
N LEU A 549 -18.19 -11.21 -7.34
CA LEU A 549 -19.13 -12.31 -7.39
C LEU A 549 -18.55 -13.53 -6.67
N PHE A 550 -19.09 -13.88 -5.51
CA PHE A 550 -18.71 -15.07 -4.76
C PHE A 550 -19.28 -16.34 -5.43
N LEU A 551 -18.39 -17.17 -6.01
CA LEU A 551 -18.80 -18.36 -6.78
C LEU A 551 -19.39 -19.45 -5.89
N ASP A 552 -18.96 -19.56 -4.65
CA ASP A 552 -19.47 -20.50 -3.65
C ASP A 552 -20.92 -20.18 -3.21
N HIS A 553 -21.40 -18.95 -3.38
CA HIS A 553 -22.77 -18.54 -3.06
C HIS A 553 -23.78 -18.76 -4.21
N ARG A 554 -23.39 -19.38 -5.32
CA ARG A 554 -24.26 -19.60 -6.47
C ARG A 554 -25.59 -20.28 -6.11
N LEU A 555 -25.54 -21.33 -5.31
CA LEU A 555 -26.76 -22.06 -4.90
C LEU A 555 -27.55 -21.32 -3.80
N ILE A 556 -26.87 -20.51 -2.97
CA ILE A 556 -27.57 -19.61 -2.02
C ILE A 556 -28.39 -18.58 -2.82
N ARG A 557 -27.77 -17.95 -3.84
CA ARG A 557 -28.48 -17.00 -4.72
C ARG A 557 -29.64 -17.65 -5.44
N ALA A 558 -29.50 -18.86 -5.95
CA ALA A 558 -30.59 -19.61 -6.56
C ALA A 558 -31.72 -19.86 -5.56
N ARG A 559 -31.40 -20.18 -4.31
CA ARG A 559 -32.36 -20.36 -3.23
C ARG A 559 -33.13 -19.07 -2.91
N LEU A 560 -32.43 -17.92 -2.89
CA LEU A 560 -33.08 -16.61 -2.74
C LEU A 560 -34.09 -16.37 -3.87
N ARG A 561 -33.73 -16.67 -5.13
CA ARG A 561 -34.62 -16.54 -6.28
C ARG A 561 -35.89 -17.39 -6.13
N GLU A 562 -35.74 -18.65 -5.70
CA GLU A 562 -36.88 -19.55 -5.50
C GLU A 562 -37.86 -19.06 -4.41
N ARG A 563 -37.35 -18.42 -3.35
CA ARG A 563 -38.09 -17.95 -2.19
C ARG A 563 -38.64 -16.53 -2.31
N ALA A 564 -38.23 -15.77 -3.33
CA ALA A 564 -38.48 -14.34 -3.40
C ALA A 564 -39.84 -13.93 -3.98
N ARG A 565 -40.61 -14.85 -4.58
CA ARG A 565 -41.86 -14.49 -5.29
C ARG A 565 -42.87 -13.77 -4.38
N GLY A 566 -43.17 -12.50 -4.72
CA GLY A 566 -44.06 -11.63 -3.97
C GLY A 566 -43.49 -11.10 -2.65
N ALA A 567 -42.24 -11.48 -2.27
CA ALA A 567 -41.64 -11.14 -1.00
C ALA A 567 -41.12 -9.71 -0.96
N ARG A 568 -41.19 -9.09 0.22
CA ARG A 568 -40.37 -7.92 0.60
C ARG A 568 -39.03 -8.47 1.09
N PHE A 569 -37.95 -8.17 0.35
CA PHE A 569 -36.65 -8.77 0.60
C PHE A 569 -35.68 -7.77 1.24
N LEU A 570 -35.00 -8.19 2.31
CA LEU A 570 -33.89 -7.46 2.95
C LEU A 570 -32.60 -8.19 2.74
N ASN A 571 -31.59 -7.47 2.23
CA ASN A 571 -30.23 -7.97 2.05
C ASN A 571 -29.25 -7.17 2.93
N LEU A 572 -28.74 -7.79 3.97
CA LEU A 572 -27.80 -7.19 4.94
C LEU A 572 -26.37 -7.62 4.59
N PHE A 573 -25.41 -6.68 4.63
CA PHE A 573 -24.07 -6.85 4.11
C PHE A 573 -24.09 -7.23 2.63
N CYS A 574 -24.83 -6.43 1.86
CA CYS A 574 -25.25 -6.83 0.51
C CYS A 574 -24.13 -6.89 -0.52
N TYR A 575 -22.93 -6.35 -0.19
CA TYR A 575 -21.75 -6.33 -1.06
C TYR A 575 -22.11 -5.74 -2.43
N THR A 576 -21.89 -6.44 -3.53
CA THR A 576 -22.24 -6.02 -4.90
C THR A 576 -23.71 -6.27 -5.29
N GLY A 577 -24.57 -6.61 -4.34
CA GLY A 577 -26.01 -6.79 -4.52
C GLY A 577 -26.41 -8.04 -5.31
N SER A 578 -25.50 -9.01 -5.53
CA SER A 578 -25.79 -10.20 -6.35
C SER A 578 -26.97 -11.02 -5.81
N GLY A 579 -27.13 -11.15 -4.49
CA GLY A 579 -28.29 -11.79 -3.85
C GLY A 579 -29.59 -11.06 -4.16
N THR A 580 -29.57 -9.73 -4.18
CA THR A 580 -30.75 -8.89 -4.50
C THR A 580 -31.15 -9.02 -5.96
N VAL A 581 -30.20 -9.06 -6.89
CA VAL A 581 -30.49 -9.30 -8.32
C VAL A 581 -31.22 -10.62 -8.51
N TYR A 582 -30.78 -11.69 -7.83
CA TYR A 582 -31.48 -12.97 -7.86
C TYR A 582 -32.87 -12.92 -7.24
N ALA A 583 -33.03 -12.27 -6.08
CA ALA A 583 -34.34 -12.11 -5.44
C ALA A 583 -35.31 -11.31 -6.31
N ALA A 584 -34.86 -10.21 -6.91
CA ALA A 584 -35.66 -9.41 -7.84
C ALA A 584 -36.08 -10.23 -9.07
N SER A 585 -35.17 -11.00 -9.67
CA SER A 585 -35.49 -11.87 -10.80
C SER A 585 -36.44 -13.02 -10.42
N GLY A 586 -36.48 -13.41 -9.15
CA GLY A 586 -37.43 -14.37 -8.57
C GLY A 586 -38.83 -13.79 -8.30
N GLY A 587 -39.04 -12.50 -8.59
CA GLY A 587 -40.32 -11.81 -8.42
C GLY A 587 -40.49 -11.21 -7.02
N ALA A 588 -39.45 -10.79 -6.34
CA ALA A 588 -39.56 -9.99 -5.13
C ALA A 588 -40.35 -8.71 -5.41
N ARG A 589 -41.37 -8.41 -4.54
CA ARG A 589 -42.18 -7.22 -4.65
C ARG A 589 -41.40 -5.93 -4.43
N SER A 590 -40.47 -5.97 -3.52
CA SER A 590 -39.55 -4.86 -3.23
C SER A 590 -38.28 -5.41 -2.56
N THR A 591 -37.17 -4.70 -2.70
CA THR A 591 -35.95 -5.07 -2.02
C THR A 591 -35.29 -3.87 -1.35
N LEU A 592 -34.67 -4.10 -0.20
CA LEU A 592 -33.81 -3.15 0.48
C LEU A 592 -32.42 -3.83 0.69
N SER A 593 -31.36 -3.23 0.17
CA SER A 593 -29.98 -3.73 0.30
C SER A 593 -29.17 -2.74 1.08
N ILE A 594 -28.47 -3.22 2.10
CA ILE A 594 -27.70 -2.38 3.04
C ILE A 594 -26.25 -2.82 3.05
N ASP A 595 -25.34 -1.85 2.91
CA ASP A 595 -23.90 -2.01 3.09
C ASP A 595 -23.28 -0.71 3.61
N LEU A 596 -22.14 -0.82 4.27
CA LEU A 596 -21.38 0.34 4.77
C LEU A 596 -20.56 1.02 3.67
N SER A 597 -20.16 0.26 2.65
CA SER A 597 -19.24 0.67 1.60
C SER A 597 -19.94 1.35 0.44
N ASN A 598 -19.65 2.64 0.18
CA ASN A 598 -20.13 3.32 -1.02
C ASN A 598 -19.73 2.60 -2.30
N SER A 599 -18.45 2.16 -2.38
CA SER A 599 -17.93 1.48 -3.58
C SER A 599 -18.69 0.19 -3.90
N TYR A 600 -19.13 -0.55 -2.88
CA TYR A 600 -19.91 -1.77 -3.08
C TYR A 600 -21.37 -1.44 -3.46
N LEU A 601 -21.95 -0.39 -2.88
CA LEU A 601 -23.29 0.07 -3.26
C LEU A 601 -23.33 0.64 -4.68
N ASP A 602 -22.30 1.38 -5.10
CA ASP A 602 -22.16 1.84 -6.48
C ASP A 602 -22.05 0.66 -7.46
N TRP A 603 -21.31 -0.39 -7.07
CA TRP A 603 -21.20 -1.63 -7.85
C TRP A 603 -22.54 -2.38 -7.89
N ALA A 604 -23.24 -2.46 -6.75
CA ALA A 604 -24.58 -3.05 -6.69
C ALA A 604 -25.58 -2.29 -7.59
N GLY A 605 -25.53 -0.96 -7.60
CA GLY A 605 -26.34 -0.13 -8.50
C GLY A 605 -26.07 -0.45 -9.98
N GLN A 606 -24.83 -0.64 -10.37
CA GLN A 606 -24.46 -1.06 -11.72
C GLN A 606 -24.99 -2.47 -12.05
N ASN A 607 -24.89 -3.42 -11.12
CA ASN A 607 -25.46 -4.75 -11.30
C ASN A 607 -26.98 -4.70 -11.43
N PHE A 608 -27.65 -3.82 -10.69
CA PHE A 608 -29.10 -3.61 -10.79
C PHE A 608 -29.46 -3.06 -12.18
N ALA A 609 -28.75 -2.04 -12.65
CA ALA A 609 -28.95 -1.45 -13.98
C ALA A 609 -28.75 -2.47 -15.11
N LEU A 610 -27.69 -3.32 -15.02
CA LEU A 610 -27.42 -4.38 -16.00
C LEU A 610 -28.57 -5.39 -16.12
N ASN A 611 -29.36 -5.56 -15.08
CA ASN A 611 -30.49 -6.50 -15.03
C ASN A 611 -31.85 -5.78 -15.08
N GLY A 612 -31.87 -4.47 -15.36
CA GLY A 612 -33.10 -3.71 -15.55
C GLY A 612 -33.96 -3.54 -14.28
N LEU A 613 -33.36 -3.56 -13.09
CA LEU A 613 -34.06 -3.38 -11.83
C LEU A 613 -34.46 -1.90 -11.64
N ASP A 614 -35.72 -1.69 -11.29
CA ASP A 614 -36.26 -0.35 -10.98
C ASP A 614 -35.75 0.12 -9.59
N PRO A 615 -35.00 1.23 -9.49
CA PRO A 615 -34.48 1.71 -8.23
C PRO A 615 -35.55 2.19 -7.23
N THR A 616 -36.78 2.42 -7.67
CA THR A 616 -37.89 2.75 -6.77
C THR A 616 -38.39 1.55 -5.99
N GLN A 617 -38.29 0.36 -6.58
CA GLN A 617 -38.69 -0.92 -5.96
C GLN A 617 -37.47 -1.63 -5.31
N HIS A 618 -36.26 -1.46 -5.87
CA HIS A 618 -35.06 -2.13 -5.46
C HIS A 618 -34.05 -1.10 -4.92
N ARG A 619 -34.16 -0.80 -3.63
CA ARG A 619 -33.41 0.30 -3.00
C ARG A 619 -32.08 -0.15 -2.44
N LEU A 620 -31.09 0.74 -2.55
CA LEU A 620 -29.78 0.65 -1.91
C LEU A 620 -29.72 1.67 -0.77
N GLN A 621 -29.19 1.28 0.38
CA GLN A 621 -29.03 2.15 1.53
C GLN A 621 -27.65 1.97 2.14
N ARG A 622 -26.93 3.09 2.32
CA ARG A 622 -25.68 3.08 3.07
C ARG A 622 -25.97 3.17 4.55
N ALA A 623 -25.57 2.14 5.30
CA ALA A 623 -25.63 2.13 6.76
C ALA A 623 -24.69 1.05 7.32
N ASP A 624 -24.29 1.19 8.58
CA ASP A 624 -23.78 0.06 9.35
C ASP A 624 -24.94 -0.91 9.60
N CYS A 625 -24.82 -2.16 9.12
CA CYS A 625 -25.90 -3.14 9.18
C CYS A 625 -26.32 -3.46 10.62
N ARG A 626 -25.39 -3.46 11.57
CA ARG A 626 -25.68 -3.74 12.98
C ARG A 626 -26.45 -2.59 13.63
N GLU A 627 -25.99 -1.35 13.45
CA GLU A 627 -26.69 -0.15 13.93
C GLU A 627 -28.07 -0.02 13.30
N TRP A 628 -28.15 -0.29 11.99
CA TRP A 628 -29.42 -0.26 11.27
C TRP A 628 -30.41 -1.29 11.83
N LEU A 629 -29.93 -2.53 12.11
CA LEU A 629 -30.75 -3.58 12.71
C LEU A 629 -31.28 -3.16 14.09
N HIS A 630 -30.45 -2.57 14.93
CA HIS A 630 -30.88 -2.06 16.24
C HIS A 630 -31.94 -0.99 16.12
N ALA A 631 -31.75 -0.03 15.23
CA ALA A 631 -32.70 1.05 15.01
C ALA A 631 -34.06 0.53 14.47
N ALA A 632 -34.02 -0.33 13.44
CA ALA A 632 -35.20 -0.88 12.80
C ALA A 632 -35.98 -1.82 13.75
N ALA A 633 -35.28 -2.73 14.44
CA ALA A 633 -35.92 -3.63 15.41
C ALA A 633 -36.45 -2.90 16.66
N GLY A 634 -35.82 -1.78 17.06
CA GLY A 634 -36.33 -0.91 18.15
C GLY A 634 -37.58 -0.16 17.77
N GLN A 635 -37.76 0.25 16.52
CA GLN A 635 -39.00 0.87 16.02
C GLN A 635 -40.15 -0.15 15.92
N ALA A 636 -39.86 -1.35 15.42
CA ALA A 636 -40.80 -2.46 15.36
C ALA A 636 -41.36 -2.87 16.75
N GLY A 637 -40.54 -2.77 17.80
CA GLY A 637 -40.97 -3.06 19.18
C GLY A 637 -41.86 -2.00 19.84
N LYS A 638 -41.87 -0.75 19.32
CA LYS A 638 -42.70 0.34 19.81
C LYS A 638 -44.10 0.37 19.17
N ALA A 639 -44.25 -0.13 17.96
CA ALA A 639 -45.53 -0.33 17.30
C ALA A 639 -46.10 -1.65 17.80
N GLY A 640 -46.90 -1.64 18.85
CA GLY A 640 -47.41 -2.83 19.55
C GLY A 640 -47.88 -3.96 18.61
N ARG A 641 -48.04 -5.19 19.15
CA ARG A 641 -48.39 -6.44 18.44
C ARG A 641 -49.63 -6.39 17.51
N ALA A 642 -50.32 -5.25 17.39
CA ALA A 642 -51.52 -5.06 16.60
C ALA A 642 -51.30 -4.51 15.19
N ASP A 643 -50.11 -4.04 14.84
CA ASP A 643 -49.82 -3.52 13.49
C ASP A 643 -48.97 -4.50 12.69
N GLU A 644 -49.61 -5.21 11.74
CA GLU A 644 -48.93 -6.02 10.68
C GLU A 644 -47.92 -5.20 9.86
N ALA A 645 -47.91 -3.87 10.02
CA ALA A 645 -46.93 -2.96 9.42
C ALA A 645 -45.53 -3.01 10.08
N ALA A 646 -45.37 -3.59 11.27
CA ALA A 646 -44.10 -3.63 11.99
C ALA A 646 -43.16 -4.76 11.49
N ALA A 647 -43.72 -5.87 10.98
CA ALA A 647 -42.95 -6.94 10.35
C ALA A 647 -42.72 -6.60 8.88
N SER A 648 -41.54 -6.05 8.57
CA SER A 648 -41.32 -5.37 7.29
C SER A 648 -40.88 -6.28 6.14
N PHE A 649 -40.41 -7.53 6.41
CA PHE A 649 -39.80 -8.37 5.38
C PHE A 649 -40.28 -9.83 5.44
N ASP A 650 -40.48 -10.41 4.26
CA ASP A 650 -40.91 -11.79 4.12
C ASP A 650 -39.74 -12.73 3.89
N LEU A 651 -38.62 -12.18 3.37
CA LEU A 651 -37.35 -12.87 3.14
C LEU A 651 -36.20 -11.97 3.56
N ILE A 652 -35.32 -12.46 4.40
CA ILE A 652 -34.08 -11.75 4.82
C ILE A 652 -32.86 -12.59 4.45
N PHE A 653 -31.84 -11.96 3.88
CA PHE A 653 -30.51 -12.56 3.70
C PHE A 653 -29.51 -11.81 4.57
N LEU A 654 -28.82 -12.53 5.44
CA LEU A 654 -27.84 -12.03 6.38
C LEU A 654 -26.51 -12.78 6.17
N ASP A 655 -25.53 -12.10 5.57
CA ASP A 655 -24.23 -12.67 5.22
C ASP A 655 -23.08 -11.78 5.72
N PRO A 656 -22.89 -11.73 7.06
CA PRO A 656 -21.87 -10.86 7.65
C PRO A 656 -20.45 -11.34 7.36
N PRO A 657 -19.47 -10.42 7.24
CA PRO A 657 -18.08 -10.78 7.14
C PRO A 657 -17.63 -11.54 8.39
N THR A 658 -16.65 -12.45 8.23
CA THR A 658 -16.09 -13.23 9.34
C THR A 658 -15.56 -12.32 10.46
N PHE A 659 -14.90 -11.23 10.07
CA PHE A 659 -14.34 -10.21 10.96
C PHE A 659 -14.30 -8.85 10.25
N SER A 660 -14.65 -7.77 10.97
CA SER A 660 -14.52 -6.40 10.46
C SER A 660 -14.16 -5.43 11.57
N ASN A 661 -13.16 -4.59 11.32
CA ASN A 661 -12.71 -3.52 12.19
C ASN A 661 -12.63 -2.17 11.46
N SER A 662 -13.56 -1.93 10.53
CA SER A 662 -13.61 -0.69 9.76
C SER A 662 -13.63 0.53 10.69
N LYS A 663 -12.78 1.53 10.42
CA LYS A 663 -12.75 2.82 11.15
C LYS A 663 -14.10 3.58 11.11
N ARG A 664 -15.04 3.14 10.27
CA ARG A 664 -16.37 3.72 10.10
C ARG A 664 -17.48 2.94 10.85
N MET A 665 -17.12 1.83 11.51
CA MET A 665 -18.01 1.06 12.38
C MET A 665 -17.79 1.47 13.83
N GLN A 666 -18.84 1.48 14.64
CA GLN A 666 -18.70 1.55 16.10
C GLN A 666 -18.36 0.15 16.65
N GLY A 667 -17.06 -0.11 16.82
CA GLY A 667 -16.55 -1.36 17.35
C GLY A 667 -16.10 -2.37 16.29
N VAL A 668 -15.81 -3.58 16.75
CA VAL A 668 -15.31 -4.70 15.96
C VAL A 668 -16.42 -5.74 15.81
N LEU A 669 -16.71 -6.12 14.56
CA LEU A 669 -17.64 -7.23 14.29
C LEU A 669 -16.86 -8.54 14.20
N ASP A 670 -17.30 -9.54 14.96
CA ASP A 670 -16.87 -10.93 14.90
C ASP A 670 -18.13 -11.82 14.76
N VAL A 671 -18.25 -12.51 13.64
CA VAL A 671 -19.46 -13.27 13.34
C VAL A 671 -19.72 -14.37 14.38
N GLN A 672 -18.67 -15.01 14.92
CA GLN A 672 -18.85 -16.06 15.93
C GLN A 672 -19.41 -15.51 17.23
N ARG A 673 -19.05 -14.28 17.61
CA ARG A 673 -19.56 -13.61 18.81
C ARG A 673 -20.94 -12.97 18.60
N ASP A 674 -21.10 -12.32 17.45
CA ASP A 674 -22.19 -11.33 17.23
C ASP A 674 -23.41 -11.91 16.47
N HIS A 675 -23.32 -13.16 15.95
CA HIS A 675 -24.39 -13.73 15.11
C HIS A 675 -25.72 -13.91 15.84
N LEU A 676 -25.69 -14.29 17.13
CA LEU A 676 -26.92 -14.45 17.92
C LEU A 676 -27.74 -13.15 17.95
N GLU A 677 -27.09 -12.04 18.26
CA GLU A 677 -27.74 -10.72 18.29
C GLU A 677 -28.29 -10.32 16.92
N MET A 678 -27.47 -10.46 15.85
CA MET A 678 -27.88 -10.10 14.50
C MET A 678 -29.06 -10.95 14.01
N ILE A 679 -29.05 -12.25 14.30
CA ILE A 679 -30.18 -13.14 13.97
C ILE A 679 -31.42 -12.75 14.75
N ASP A 680 -31.35 -12.52 16.06
CA ASP A 680 -32.49 -12.13 16.87
C ASP A 680 -33.11 -10.78 16.44
N LEU A 681 -32.29 -9.81 16.07
CA LEU A 681 -32.72 -8.53 15.53
C LEU A 681 -33.37 -8.69 14.16
N SER A 682 -32.81 -9.51 13.27
CA SER A 682 -33.35 -9.81 11.96
C SER A 682 -34.71 -10.53 12.08
N MET A 683 -34.83 -11.47 13.03
CA MET A 683 -36.12 -12.17 13.27
C MET A 683 -37.23 -11.23 13.73
N ARG A 684 -36.94 -10.14 14.46
CA ARG A 684 -37.96 -9.14 14.84
C ARG A 684 -38.52 -8.37 13.62
N LEU A 685 -37.75 -8.30 12.53
CA LEU A 685 -38.13 -7.67 11.27
C LEU A 685 -38.81 -8.65 10.32
N LEU A 686 -38.78 -9.95 10.62
CA LEU A 686 -39.33 -11.01 9.77
C LEU A 686 -40.80 -11.20 10.00
N ALA A 687 -41.58 -11.16 8.93
CA ALA A 687 -43.02 -11.41 8.94
C ALA A 687 -43.35 -12.83 9.42
N PRO A 688 -44.57 -13.06 9.97
CA PRO A 688 -45.04 -14.41 10.21
C PRO A 688 -45.02 -15.25 8.93
N GLY A 689 -44.48 -16.46 9.01
CA GLY A 689 -44.23 -17.33 7.84
C GLY A 689 -43.07 -16.93 6.94
N GLY A 690 -42.36 -15.84 7.28
CA GLY A 690 -41.14 -15.41 6.58
C GLY A 690 -39.95 -16.30 6.83
N LEU A 691 -38.88 -16.08 6.06
CA LEU A 691 -37.64 -16.87 6.10
C LEU A 691 -36.43 -15.96 6.22
N LEU A 692 -35.53 -16.27 7.17
CA LEU A 692 -34.18 -15.72 7.25
C LEU A 692 -33.21 -16.77 6.71
N LEU A 693 -32.43 -16.40 5.67
CA LEU A 693 -31.21 -17.13 5.29
C LEU A 693 -30.00 -16.45 5.96
N PHE A 694 -29.31 -17.20 6.79
CA PHE A 694 -28.06 -16.78 7.41
C PHE A 694 -26.90 -17.54 6.77
N SER A 695 -25.89 -16.83 6.29
CA SER A 695 -24.69 -17.40 5.69
C SER A 695 -23.42 -16.85 6.37
N THR A 696 -22.35 -17.63 6.36
CA THR A 696 -21.02 -17.18 6.80
C THR A 696 -19.90 -18.05 6.24
N ASN A 697 -18.76 -17.43 5.90
CA ASN A 697 -17.54 -18.10 5.43
C ASN A 697 -16.56 -18.42 6.57
N ALA A 698 -16.96 -18.26 7.83
CA ALA A 698 -16.13 -18.60 8.99
C ALA A 698 -15.93 -20.12 9.10
N GLN A 699 -14.72 -20.61 8.83
CA GLN A 699 -14.39 -22.06 8.75
C GLN A 699 -14.70 -22.87 10.02
N ARG A 700 -14.66 -22.23 11.20
CA ARG A 700 -14.90 -22.85 12.51
C ARG A 700 -16.20 -22.40 13.15
N PHE A 701 -17.11 -21.83 12.34
CA PHE A 701 -18.38 -21.31 12.85
C PHE A 701 -19.22 -22.40 13.51
N ARG A 702 -19.80 -22.03 14.64
CA ARG A 702 -20.80 -22.82 15.37
C ARG A 702 -22.00 -21.93 15.66
N LEU A 703 -23.17 -22.36 15.24
CA LEU A 703 -24.41 -21.67 15.57
C LEU A 703 -24.66 -21.74 17.07
N ASP A 704 -25.11 -20.64 17.68
CA ASP A 704 -25.44 -20.62 19.10
C ASP A 704 -26.68 -21.47 19.36
N PRO A 705 -26.62 -22.43 20.32
CA PRO A 705 -27.76 -23.31 20.64
C PRO A 705 -29.03 -22.56 21.07
N ALA A 706 -28.92 -21.35 21.58
CA ALA A 706 -30.07 -20.53 21.97
C ALA A 706 -30.99 -20.19 20.76
N ILE A 707 -30.43 -20.20 19.54
CA ILE A 707 -31.21 -19.95 18.31
C ILE A 707 -32.10 -21.17 18.04
N GLU A 708 -31.57 -22.39 18.12
CA GLU A 708 -32.32 -23.64 17.89
C GLU A 708 -33.40 -23.85 18.95
N GLN A 709 -33.23 -23.35 20.17
CA GLN A 709 -34.22 -23.42 21.23
C GLN A 709 -35.45 -22.51 21.00
N ARG A 710 -35.26 -21.42 20.24
CA ARG A 710 -36.25 -20.36 20.06
C ARG A 710 -36.85 -20.30 18.65
N ARG A 711 -36.22 -20.96 17.68
CA ARG A 711 -36.52 -20.85 16.25
C ARG A 711 -36.48 -22.22 15.58
N GLN A 712 -37.15 -22.35 14.49
CA GLN A 712 -36.98 -23.47 13.59
C GLN A 712 -35.71 -23.23 12.74
N VAL A 713 -34.71 -24.06 12.91
CA VAL A 713 -33.42 -23.98 12.21
C VAL A 713 -33.21 -25.19 11.34
N LYS A 714 -32.79 -24.95 10.10
CA LYS A 714 -32.40 -26.01 9.16
C LYS A 714 -31.03 -25.67 8.60
N ASP A 715 -30.02 -26.51 8.89
CA ASP A 715 -28.72 -26.43 8.21
C ASP A 715 -28.88 -26.90 6.75
N ILE A 716 -28.65 -25.99 5.82
CA ILE A 716 -28.70 -26.26 4.36
C ILE A 716 -27.33 -26.14 3.71
N SER A 717 -26.26 -26.09 4.48
CA SER A 717 -24.88 -25.91 3.98
C SER A 717 -24.51 -26.91 2.89
N ALA A 718 -24.86 -28.21 3.09
CA ALA A 718 -24.60 -29.23 2.08
C ALA A 718 -25.45 -29.06 0.81
N GLN A 719 -26.67 -28.47 0.92
CA GLN A 719 -27.59 -28.24 -0.20
C GLN A 719 -27.20 -27.00 -1.01
N THR A 720 -26.47 -26.08 -0.39
CA THR A 720 -26.00 -24.84 -1.01
C THR A 720 -24.55 -24.90 -1.48
N LEU A 721 -23.86 -26.04 -1.33
CA LEU A 721 -22.50 -26.27 -1.77
C LEU A 721 -22.47 -26.52 -3.30
N PRO A 722 -21.88 -25.63 -4.11
CA PRO A 722 -21.81 -25.83 -5.54
C PRO A 722 -20.83 -26.95 -5.93
N PHE A 723 -21.04 -27.56 -7.12
CA PHE A 723 -20.26 -28.68 -7.65
C PHE A 723 -18.75 -28.43 -7.75
N ASP A 724 -18.35 -27.19 -7.86
CA ASP A 724 -16.95 -26.75 -8.00
C ASP A 724 -16.28 -26.54 -6.63
N PHE A 725 -17.03 -26.61 -5.53
CA PHE A 725 -16.54 -26.51 -4.14
C PHE A 725 -16.71 -27.81 -3.33
N GLU A 726 -17.11 -28.92 -3.96
CA GLU A 726 -17.30 -30.23 -3.28
C GLU A 726 -16.12 -30.67 -2.41
N ARG A 727 -14.89 -30.24 -2.77
CA ARG A 727 -13.66 -30.57 -2.02
C ARG A 727 -13.45 -29.72 -0.78
N ASN A 728 -14.14 -28.59 -0.71
CA ASN A 728 -14.09 -27.69 0.44
C ASN A 728 -15.48 -27.49 1.05
N PRO A 729 -16.05 -28.54 1.68
CA PRO A 729 -17.42 -28.49 2.21
C PRO A 729 -17.59 -27.49 3.36
N ARG A 730 -16.51 -26.89 3.80
CA ARG A 730 -16.51 -25.86 4.84
C ARG A 730 -16.29 -24.44 4.28
N ILE A 731 -16.44 -24.25 2.97
CA ILE A 731 -16.23 -22.94 2.34
C ILE A 731 -17.22 -21.90 2.87
N HIS A 732 -18.44 -22.33 3.15
CA HIS A 732 -19.45 -21.55 3.88
C HIS A 732 -20.33 -22.44 4.76
N ARG A 733 -21.10 -21.80 5.65
CA ARG A 733 -22.25 -22.36 6.34
C ARG A 733 -23.48 -21.58 5.94
N CYS A 734 -24.62 -22.26 5.80
CA CYS A 734 -25.88 -21.63 5.44
C CYS A 734 -27.05 -22.29 6.20
N TYR A 735 -27.88 -21.44 6.81
CA TYR A 735 -29.02 -21.86 7.61
C TYR A 735 -30.31 -21.18 7.13
N GLU A 736 -31.39 -21.96 7.03
CA GLU A 736 -32.76 -21.43 6.98
C GLU A 736 -33.30 -21.33 8.40
N ILE A 737 -33.75 -20.12 8.81
CA ILE A 737 -34.28 -19.83 10.15
C ILE A 737 -35.63 -19.23 10.01
N SER A 738 -36.64 -19.78 10.73
CA SER A 738 -38.01 -19.29 10.74
C SER A 738 -38.61 -19.33 12.15
N TRP A 739 -39.79 -18.77 12.31
CA TRP A 739 -40.54 -18.86 13.57
C TRP A 739 -40.93 -20.33 13.83
N LEU A 740 -41.00 -20.71 15.11
CA LEU A 740 -41.58 -21.98 15.48
C LEU A 740 -43.05 -21.97 15.04
N HIS A 741 -43.48 -23.02 14.38
CA HIS A 741 -44.94 -23.20 14.15
C HIS A 741 -45.59 -23.45 15.52
N GLU A 742 -46.60 -22.65 15.89
CA GLU A 742 -47.50 -22.92 17.03
C GLU A 742 -48.30 -24.17 16.80
#